data_0d9dfdc9416c34e34e0ea9d0219d3c48
#
_entry.id   0d9dfdc9416c34e34e0ea9d0219d3c48
#
_cell.length_a   1.000
_cell.length_b   1.000
_cell.length_c   1.000
_cell.angle_alpha   90.00
_cell.angle_beta   90.00
_cell.angle_gamma   90.00
#
_symmetry.space_group_name_H-M   'P 1'
#
loop_
_entity.id
_entity.type
_entity.pdbx_description
1 polymer ?
#
loop_
_entity_poly.entity_id
_entity_poly.type
_entity_poly.pdbx_seq_one_letter_code
_entity_poly.pdbx_strand_id
1 'polypeptide(L)'
;MKNIRPLLLAALIIFPAVGFAAVPVPSLPPRVVAPTDTAQFRRFVLDNGLRVLLVSDQKFNKSGASLVVNVGQIDDPADREGLAHFLEHMLFLGTEKFPEVSDWDNYLGQNGGTNNAYTASDHTNYQFDIRHDAFVGALDRFAQFFIAPKFSPEFTGREINAVHNEAMRHVQNDGRRAAGVAREVYTPGSNESKFSAGNKDTLAGATPAIVRAFYEQHYTSDRMALSLAGKASLDELEKLARTLFSAIPRRTVPAVVRTPAFLPRKAALRLAQIEPIKEVRQLQLEFVVPATRPDFAGKPDELLSQLIGYAGPGGLETLLKTEGLANSISAGLWERTGDYGSLMVSVSLTPAGRENTARVLGLIFSYLDHLRAAPFPADYYRDRARIAALNETYGDRGEGSELATQLANQALFYPLEVAERATAVWGAPDEAAYRRLLNVLTPDNLLVTLMAKGVPTDKTERIYGTAYSYSEDSGAAYTALAQPAKVAFTLPTANRFMPTTTALLPERPLPLIAEPGLQLFYAGETEFLRPQTALIYRFVPVRAMATAQNAALLALYGACLNDALAADADAAALAGLTIATEATLEGVRVKVTGFGDSPVLYATHVATQLRAFTLTPARFDAVKDSLLRGLRSYPETEAYKLAQDRRDALSREFAFPPDELLAPATAATWADVQALAQKFFATGRIEALVHGHLTPEAAIAATRTIAGKIGATAAPESALLLRRHIVLAAGEDVVDAGLIAGVNSAFVQDRLLPDDAPATRAAALVLSNFLSEPFYSELRTKQQLGYIVGANTSGSLRQRYFTFVIQASGYAPDDLRTRAETFIATLPAALAALGNDEWTTLVAGARSTLEEKPKNIADKAESFFSLAYSYDGEWDRRQAALAALTTLTKDQAAALLTRTLAPETARRRTILLHSKNHPPAAPIVPTFTDRNTWKAAREFK
;
A
#
# COMPACT_ATOMS: atom_id res chain seq x y z
N MET A 1 -63.52 1.22 -38.38
CA MET A 1 -63.85 -0.15 -37.93
C MET A 1 -62.60 -0.90 -37.63
N LYS A 2 -62.57 -1.44 -36.43
CA LYS A 2 -61.64 -2.42 -35.82
C LYS A 2 -60.20 -2.07 -35.63
N ASN A 3 -59.89 -1.66 -34.38
CA ASN A 3 -58.67 -1.68 -33.71
C ASN A 3 -58.08 -3.09 -33.60
N ILE A 4 -56.79 -3.28 -33.92
CA ILE A 4 -55.96 -4.41 -33.45
C ILE A 4 -54.78 -3.86 -32.67
N ARG A 5 -54.79 -4.05 -31.34
CA ARG A 5 -53.67 -3.88 -30.45
C ARG A 5 -52.83 -5.16 -30.49
N PRO A 6 -51.52 -5.12 -30.57
CA PRO A 6 -50.69 -6.30 -30.29
C PRO A 6 -50.54 -6.48 -28.78
N LEU A 7 -50.93 -7.64 -28.28
CA LEU A 7 -50.55 -8.15 -26.96
C LEU A 7 -49.04 -8.44 -26.92
N LEU A 8 -48.31 -7.73 -26.08
CA LEU A 8 -46.99 -8.16 -25.65
C LEU A 8 -47.19 -9.31 -24.63
N LEU A 9 -46.81 -10.51 -25.05
CA LEU A 9 -46.67 -11.65 -24.12
C LEU A 9 -45.32 -11.47 -23.40
N ALA A 10 -45.37 -11.00 -22.14
CA ALA A 10 -44.26 -11.08 -21.24
C ALA A 10 -44.07 -12.52 -20.77
N ALA A 11 -43.12 -13.22 -21.33
CA ALA A 11 -42.72 -14.52 -20.82
C ALA A 11 -42.02 -14.31 -19.45
N LEU A 12 -42.76 -14.53 -18.38
CA LEU A 12 -42.21 -14.62 -17.03
C LEU A 12 -41.35 -15.91 -16.96
N ILE A 13 -40.05 -15.78 -17.09
CA ILE A 13 -39.14 -16.88 -16.78
C ILE A 13 -39.05 -16.94 -15.24
N ILE A 14 -39.82 -17.84 -14.68
CA ILE A 14 -39.73 -18.22 -13.26
C ILE A 14 -38.43 -19.00 -13.11
N PHE A 15 -37.40 -18.35 -12.66
CA PHE A 15 -36.26 -19.06 -12.11
C PHE A 15 -36.70 -19.72 -10.79
N PRO A 16 -36.49 -21.04 -10.63
CA PRO A 16 -36.74 -21.66 -9.34
C PRO A 16 -35.78 -21.02 -8.33
N ALA A 17 -36.31 -20.65 -7.17
CA ALA A 17 -35.48 -20.27 -6.02
C ALA A 17 -34.53 -21.43 -5.73
N VAL A 18 -33.31 -21.34 -6.20
CA VAL A 18 -32.23 -22.26 -5.85
C VAL A 18 -31.93 -21.98 -4.38
N GLY A 19 -32.50 -22.81 -3.53
CA GLY A 19 -32.01 -22.90 -2.15
C GLY A 19 -30.49 -23.05 -2.22
N PHE A 20 -29.78 -22.36 -1.33
CA PHE A 20 -28.33 -22.48 -1.19
C PHE A 20 -28.00 -23.96 -0.97
N ALA A 21 -27.81 -24.70 -2.05
CA ALA A 21 -27.11 -25.97 -2.00
C ALA A 21 -25.70 -25.63 -1.50
N ALA A 22 -25.30 -26.22 -0.38
CA ALA A 22 -23.96 -26.07 0.15
C ALA A 22 -22.98 -26.32 -1.00
N VAL A 23 -22.23 -25.29 -1.39
CA VAL A 23 -21.18 -25.44 -2.40
C VAL A 23 -20.25 -26.51 -1.84
N PRO A 24 -20.00 -27.63 -2.56
CA PRO A 24 -19.11 -28.66 -2.04
C PRO A 24 -17.79 -28.04 -1.66
N VAL A 25 -17.35 -28.23 -0.41
CA VAL A 25 -16.04 -27.77 0.03
C VAL A 25 -15.00 -28.46 -0.84
N PRO A 26 -14.21 -27.75 -1.66
CA PRO A 26 -13.23 -28.39 -2.52
C PRO A 26 -12.16 -29.11 -1.67
N SER A 27 -11.69 -30.25 -2.14
CA SER A 27 -10.59 -30.96 -1.50
C SER A 27 -9.31 -30.14 -1.60
N LEU A 28 -8.88 -29.53 -0.50
CA LEU A 28 -7.59 -28.86 -0.38
C LEU A 28 -6.49 -29.83 0.02
N PRO A 29 -5.23 -29.60 -0.38
CA PRO A 29 -4.10 -30.41 0.10
C PRO A 29 -4.04 -30.41 1.64
N PRO A 30 -3.54 -31.47 2.27
CA PRO A 30 -3.33 -31.50 3.72
C PRO A 30 -2.48 -30.32 4.17
N ARG A 31 -2.87 -29.69 5.30
CA ARG A 31 -2.07 -28.61 5.88
C ARG A 31 -0.82 -29.20 6.53
N VAL A 32 0.34 -28.68 6.13
CA VAL A 32 1.60 -28.92 6.83
C VAL A 32 1.78 -27.78 7.83
N VAL A 33 2.06 -28.14 9.09
CA VAL A 33 2.23 -27.19 10.19
C VAL A 33 3.70 -27.11 10.55
N ALA A 34 4.28 -25.90 10.52
CA ALA A 34 5.66 -25.70 10.95
C ALA A 34 5.81 -26.00 12.45
N PRO A 35 6.98 -26.49 12.91
CA PRO A 35 7.20 -26.80 14.33
C PRO A 35 6.98 -25.61 15.28
N THR A 36 7.10 -24.39 14.76
CA THR A 36 6.93 -23.14 15.50
C THR A 36 5.56 -22.52 15.35
N ASP A 37 4.69 -23.08 14.53
CA ASP A 37 3.33 -22.59 14.35
C ASP A 37 2.47 -22.99 15.54
N THR A 38 2.22 -22.02 16.42
CA THR A 38 1.41 -22.16 17.63
C THR A 38 -0.02 -21.66 17.45
N ALA A 39 -0.33 -21.10 16.28
CA ALA A 39 -1.64 -20.51 16.00
C ALA A 39 -2.73 -21.59 15.98
N GLN A 40 -3.77 -21.36 16.75
CA GLN A 40 -4.96 -22.22 16.82
C GLN A 40 -6.16 -21.48 16.24
N PHE A 41 -7.00 -22.18 15.50
CA PHE A 41 -8.17 -21.62 14.85
C PHE A 41 -9.45 -22.29 15.32
N ARG A 42 -10.52 -21.49 15.42
CA ARG A 42 -11.89 -21.99 15.68
C ARG A 42 -12.88 -21.26 14.79
N ARG A 43 -13.82 -22.01 14.24
CA ARG A 43 -14.84 -21.54 13.32
C ARG A 43 -16.21 -21.99 13.79
N PHE A 44 -17.18 -21.08 13.78
CA PHE A 44 -18.56 -21.39 14.13
C PHE A 44 -19.49 -20.28 13.61
N VAL A 45 -20.78 -20.54 13.70
CA VAL A 45 -21.82 -19.56 13.42
C VAL A 45 -22.60 -19.31 14.71
N LEU A 46 -22.86 -18.04 15.03
CA LEU A 46 -23.71 -17.67 16.17
C LEU A 46 -25.19 -17.95 15.85
N ASP A 47 -26.03 -18.01 16.89
CA ASP A 47 -27.48 -18.26 16.72
C ASP A 47 -28.16 -17.15 15.90
N ASN A 48 -27.63 -15.93 15.90
CA ASN A 48 -28.09 -14.83 15.05
C ASN A 48 -27.59 -14.94 13.60
N GLY A 49 -26.81 -15.95 13.23
CA GLY A 49 -26.30 -16.18 11.88
C GLY A 49 -24.93 -15.56 11.59
N LEU A 50 -24.33 -14.81 12.52
CA LEU A 50 -22.98 -14.23 12.35
C LEU A 50 -21.95 -15.33 12.21
N ARG A 51 -21.14 -15.28 11.15
CA ARG A 51 -20.03 -16.20 10.91
C ARG A 51 -18.81 -15.74 11.72
N VAL A 52 -18.14 -16.64 12.41
CA VAL A 52 -17.03 -16.31 13.31
C VAL A 52 -15.81 -17.17 12.99
N LEU A 53 -14.65 -16.52 12.86
CA LEU A 53 -13.35 -17.17 12.73
C LEU A 53 -12.39 -16.57 13.76
N LEU A 54 -11.92 -17.40 14.67
CA LEU A 54 -11.02 -17.01 15.75
C LEU A 54 -9.61 -17.53 15.48
N VAL A 55 -8.61 -16.75 15.89
CA VAL A 55 -7.23 -17.18 15.94
C VAL A 55 -6.59 -16.79 17.27
N SER A 56 -5.96 -17.78 17.91
CA SER A 56 -5.21 -17.61 19.16
C SER A 56 -3.75 -17.94 18.95
N ASP A 57 -2.86 -17.02 19.29
CA ASP A 57 -1.42 -17.25 19.33
C ASP A 57 -0.75 -16.40 20.42
N GLN A 58 0.00 -17.06 21.32
CA GLN A 58 0.74 -16.38 22.39
C GLN A 58 1.87 -15.48 21.89
N LYS A 59 2.26 -15.61 20.60
CA LYS A 59 3.33 -14.81 19.97
C LYS A 59 2.86 -13.45 19.47
N PHE A 60 1.57 -13.19 19.36
CA PHE A 60 1.06 -11.93 18.87
C PHE A 60 1.49 -10.77 19.76
N ASN A 61 1.90 -9.65 19.17
CA ASN A 61 2.22 -8.44 19.91
C ASN A 61 0.96 -7.69 20.40
N LYS A 62 -0.09 -7.71 19.56
CA LYS A 62 -1.39 -7.07 19.84
C LYS A 62 -2.55 -8.02 19.60
N SER A 63 -3.70 -7.70 20.17
CA SER A 63 -4.98 -8.30 19.78
C SER A 63 -5.67 -7.41 18.76
N GLY A 64 -6.35 -8.03 17.79
CA GLY A 64 -7.12 -7.33 16.76
C GLY A 64 -8.49 -7.95 16.54
N ALA A 65 -9.39 -7.16 16.02
CA ALA A 65 -10.70 -7.60 15.59
C ALA A 65 -11.08 -6.96 14.27
N SER A 66 -11.85 -7.70 13.47
CA SER A 66 -12.46 -7.17 12.26
C SER A 66 -13.86 -7.76 12.08
N LEU A 67 -14.79 -6.90 11.67
CA LEU A 67 -16.11 -7.31 11.25
C LEU A 67 -16.37 -6.76 9.84
N VAL A 68 -16.77 -7.66 8.95
CA VAL A 68 -17.11 -7.34 7.57
C VAL A 68 -18.60 -7.58 7.31
N VAL A 69 -19.20 -6.65 6.59
CA VAL A 69 -20.60 -6.70 6.18
C VAL A 69 -20.68 -6.83 4.66
N ASN A 70 -21.49 -7.75 4.13
CA ASN A 70 -21.68 -7.93 2.69
C ASN A 70 -22.63 -6.87 2.11
N VAL A 71 -22.21 -5.63 2.22
CA VAL A 71 -22.80 -4.45 1.59
C VAL A 71 -21.70 -3.46 1.29
N GLY A 72 -21.65 -2.91 0.10
CA GLY A 72 -20.63 -1.97 -0.34
C GLY A 72 -21.21 -0.90 -1.26
N GLN A 73 -20.31 -0.19 -1.95
CA GLN A 73 -20.68 0.94 -2.81
C GLN A 73 -21.65 0.61 -3.93
N ILE A 74 -21.58 -0.61 -4.49
CA ILE A 74 -22.48 -1.02 -5.57
C ILE A 74 -23.93 -1.26 -5.08
N ASP A 75 -24.12 -1.33 -3.78
CA ASP A 75 -25.45 -1.51 -3.15
C ASP A 75 -26.12 -0.16 -2.81
N ASP A 76 -25.45 0.97 -3.05
CA ASP A 76 -26.01 2.30 -2.83
C ASP A 76 -27.33 2.50 -3.59
N PRO A 77 -28.30 3.25 -3.02
CA PRO A 77 -29.45 3.71 -3.78
C PRO A 77 -29.00 4.61 -4.94
N ALA A 78 -29.70 4.53 -6.08
CA ALA A 78 -29.38 5.31 -7.26
C ALA A 78 -29.48 6.84 -7.04
N ASP A 79 -30.27 7.28 -6.07
CA ASP A 79 -30.45 8.68 -5.71
C ASP A 79 -29.56 9.14 -4.54
N ARG A 80 -28.66 8.28 -4.03
CA ARG A 80 -27.77 8.54 -2.87
C ARG A 80 -26.46 7.78 -3.01
N GLU A 81 -25.71 8.08 -4.05
CA GLU A 81 -24.40 7.46 -4.30
C GLU A 81 -23.41 7.85 -3.19
N GLY A 82 -22.68 6.87 -2.64
CA GLY A 82 -21.78 7.02 -1.51
C GLY A 82 -22.43 6.81 -0.14
N LEU A 83 -23.68 6.34 -0.08
CA LEU A 83 -24.38 6.15 1.19
C LEU A 83 -23.78 5.03 2.04
N ALA A 84 -23.27 3.96 1.43
CA ALA A 84 -22.56 2.89 2.14
C ALA A 84 -21.25 3.40 2.79
N HIS A 85 -20.48 4.21 2.08
CA HIS A 85 -19.28 4.85 2.59
C HIS A 85 -19.61 5.90 3.68
N PHE A 86 -20.67 6.66 3.48
CA PHE A 86 -21.13 7.60 4.48
C PHE A 86 -21.62 6.90 5.76
N LEU A 87 -22.32 5.77 5.64
CA LEU A 87 -22.67 4.94 6.79
C LEU A 87 -21.44 4.41 7.53
N GLU A 88 -20.37 4.04 6.80
CA GLU A 88 -19.10 3.64 7.40
C GLU A 88 -18.60 4.72 8.35
N HIS A 89 -18.51 5.99 7.91
CA HIS A 89 -18.10 7.13 8.76
C HIS A 89 -19.04 7.31 9.96
N MET A 90 -20.34 7.20 9.75
CA MET A 90 -21.33 7.47 10.79
C MET A 90 -21.30 6.45 11.94
N LEU A 91 -20.79 5.24 11.74
CA LEU A 91 -20.72 4.23 12.80
C LEU A 91 -19.66 4.54 13.86
N PHE A 92 -18.67 5.36 13.54
CA PHE A 92 -17.65 5.80 14.49
C PHE A 92 -18.11 6.93 15.42
N LEU A 93 -19.26 7.54 15.16
CA LEU A 93 -19.73 8.76 15.82
C LEU A 93 -20.64 8.51 17.04
N GLY A 94 -20.32 7.47 17.81
CA GLY A 94 -21.00 7.14 19.05
C GLY A 94 -22.14 6.13 18.89
N THR A 95 -22.42 5.46 19.96
CA THR A 95 -23.45 4.42 20.08
C THR A 95 -24.35 4.72 21.27
N GLU A 96 -25.45 3.99 21.41
CA GLU A 96 -26.34 4.18 22.57
C GLU A 96 -25.61 3.89 23.92
N LYS A 97 -24.72 2.92 23.94
CA LYS A 97 -23.92 2.56 25.13
C LYS A 97 -22.75 3.50 25.38
N PHE A 98 -22.11 3.98 24.32
CA PHE A 98 -20.97 4.89 24.35
C PHE A 98 -21.30 6.13 23.51
N PRO A 99 -22.06 7.09 24.08
CA PRO A 99 -22.66 8.17 23.30
C PRO A 99 -21.69 9.29 22.88
N GLU A 100 -20.49 9.36 23.50
CA GLU A 100 -19.50 10.38 23.20
C GLU A 100 -18.77 10.05 21.89
N VAL A 101 -18.71 11.01 20.98
CA VAL A 101 -18.16 10.83 19.61
C VAL A 101 -16.68 10.45 19.61
N SER A 102 -15.91 10.99 20.56
CA SER A 102 -14.47 10.71 20.67
C SER A 102 -14.12 9.50 21.55
N ASP A 103 -15.13 8.83 22.14
CA ASP A 103 -14.86 7.73 23.10
C ASP A 103 -14.06 6.59 22.47
N TRP A 104 -14.41 6.22 21.25
CA TRP A 104 -13.72 5.16 20.52
C TRP A 104 -12.24 5.48 20.24
N ASP A 105 -11.98 6.63 19.62
CA ASP A 105 -10.63 7.04 19.25
C ASP A 105 -9.76 7.31 20.49
N ASN A 106 -10.34 7.92 21.53
CA ASN A 106 -9.67 8.12 22.79
C ASN A 106 -9.29 6.81 23.47
N TYR A 107 -10.22 5.84 23.51
CA TYR A 107 -9.95 4.54 24.11
C TYR A 107 -8.80 3.82 23.38
N LEU A 108 -8.83 3.79 22.06
CA LEU A 108 -7.77 3.17 21.26
C LEU A 108 -6.44 3.90 21.42
N GLY A 109 -6.42 5.21 21.23
CA GLY A 109 -5.21 6.02 21.30
C GLY A 109 -4.49 5.90 22.64
N GLN A 110 -5.23 5.96 23.75
CA GLN A 110 -4.69 5.80 25.10
C GLN A 110 -4.11 4.40 25.35
N ASN A 111 -4.61 3.38 24.67
CA ASN A 111 -4.21 1.99 24.86
C ASN A 111 -3.31 1.44 23.75
N GLY A 112 -2.65 2.30 22.95
CA GLY A 112 -1.72 1.92 21.89
C GLY A 112 -2.39 1.16 20.74
N GLY A 113 -3.69 1.39 20.54
CA GLY A 113 -4.48 0.80 19.47
C GLY A 113 -4.54 1.67 18.23
N THR A 114 -4.95 1.06 17.14
CA THR A 114 -5.27 1.72 15.86
C THR A 114 -6.57 1.16 15.32
N ASN A 115 -7.27 1.94 14.52
CA ASN A 115 -8.46 1.47 13.81
C ASN A 115 -8.46 1.97 12.38
N ASN A 116 -9.24 1.29 11.54
CA ASN A 116 -9.59 1.75 10.22
C ASN A 116 -10.89 1.08 9.76
N ALA A 117 -11.45 1.58 8.67
CA ALA A 117 -12.51 0.92 7.93
C ALA A 117 -12.33 1.18 6.45
N TYR A 118 -13.03 0.45 5.62
CA TYR A 118 -13.12 0.72 4.20
C TYR A 118 -14.41 0.16 3.60
N THR A 119 -14.93 0.87 2.61
CA THR A 119 -16.06 0.43 1.79
C THR A 119 -15.54 0.03 0.41
N ALA A 120 -15.61 -1.26 0.12
CA ALA A 120 -15.31 -1.83 -1.18
C ALA A 120 -16.58 -1.93 -2.04
N SER A 121 -16.48 -2.57 -3.20
CA SER A 121 -17.63 -2.72 -4.11
C SER A 121 -18.79 -3.45 -3.45
N ASP A 122 -18.57 -4.64 -2.89
CA ASP A 122 -19.62 -5.51 -2.35
C ASP A 122 -19.57 -5.73 -0.83
N HIS A 123 -18.65 -5.08 -0.13
CA HIS A 123 -18.53 -5.21 1.32
C HIS A 123 -17.95 -3.97 1.98
N THR A 124 -18.26 -3.81 3.27
CA THR A 124 -17.66 -2.80 4.15
C THR A 124 -16.99 -3.51 5.32
N ASN A 125 -15.76 -3.16 5.63
CA ASN A 125 -14.96 -3.76 6.70
C ASN A 125 -14.59 -2.72 7.75
N TYR A 126 -14.67 -3.11 9.02
CA TYR A 126 -14.26 -2.33 10.19
C TYR A 126 -13.24 -3.14 10.96
N GLN A 127 -12.11 -2.53 11.34
CA GLN A 127 -11.05 -3.24 12.05
C GLN A 127 -10.30 -2.36 13.04
N PHE A 128 -9.73 -3.00 14.04
CA PHE A 128 -8.82 -2.36 15.00
C PHE A 128 -7.81 -3.36 15.57
N ASP A 129 -6.72 -2.84 16.09
CA ASP A 129 -5.82 -3.55 17.00
C ASP A 129 -5.55 -2.72 18.25
N ILE A 130 -5.15 -3.41 19.32
CA ILE A 130 -4.93 -2.79 20.64
C ILE A 130 -4.09 -3.72 21.53
N ARG A 131 -3.52 -3.20 22.62
CA ARG A 131 -2.92 -4.03 23.66
C ARG A 131 -3.89 -5.10 24.17
N HIS A 132 -3.35 -6.27 24.54
CA HIS A 132 -4.18 -7.42 24.97
C HIS A 132 -5.07 -7.13 26.17
N ASP A 133 -4.57 -6.37 27.17
CA ASP A 133 -5.29 -6.03 28.40
C ASP A 133 -6.45 -5.06 28.18
N ALA A 134 -6.40 -4.27 27.12
CA ALA A 134 -7.46 -3.33 26.73
C ALA A 134 -8.45 -3.93 25.68
N PHE A 135 -8.22 -5.13 25.20
CA PHE A 135 -8.96 -5.72 24.08
C PHE A 135 -10.46 -5.90 24.37
N VAL A 136 -10.82 -6.36 25.58
CA VAL A 136 -12.23 -6.59 25.95
C VAL A 136 -13.03 -5.28 25.93
N GLY A 137 -12.46 -4.18 26.44
CA GLY A 137 -13.11 -2.87 26.45
C GLY A 137 -13.25 -2.28 25.04
N ALA A 138 -12.29 -2.55 24.14
CA ALA A 138 -12.38 -2.17 22.73
C ALA A 138 -13.44 -3.00 22.02
N LEU A 139 -13.50 -4.32 22.24
CA LEU A 139 -14.53 -5.19 21.65
C LEU A 139 -15.94 -4.80 22.05
N ASP A 140 -16.16 -4.41 23.29
CA ASP A 140 -17.47 -3.97 23.78
C ASP A 140 -17.95 -2.70 23.05
N ARG A 141 -17.03 -1.74 22.81
CA ARG A 141 -17.30 -0.54 21.99
C ARG A 141 -17.55 -0.89 20.54
N PHE A 142 -16.70 -1.70 19.97
CA PHE A 142 -16.78 -2.11 18.57
C PHE A 142 -18.07 -2.86 18.24
N ALA A 143 -18.51 -3.76 19.11
CA ALA A 143 -19.77 -4.49 18.93
C ALA A 143 -20.99 -3.55 18.84
N GLN A 144 -20.96 -2.42 19.57
CA GLN A 144 -22.07 -1.47 19.58
C GLN A 144 -22.28 -0.75 18.22
N PHE A 145 -21.27 -0.66 17.38
CA PHE A 145 -21.43 -0.15 16.01
C PHE A 145 -22.48 -0.93 15.21
N PHE A 146 -22.60 -2.23 15.50
CA PHE A 146 -23.47 -3.16 14.77
C PHE A 146 -24.74 -3.50 15.59
N ILE A 147 -24.84 -3.08 16.84
CA ILE A 147 -26.00 -3.33 17.70
C ILE A 147 -26.89 -2.10 17.77
N ALA A 148 -26.34 -0.96 18.16
CA ALA A 148 -27.09 0.25 18.46
C ALA A 148 -26.30 1.54 18.13
N PRO A 149 -25.98 1.81 16.83
CA PRO A 149 -25.36 3.07 16.43
C PRO A 149 -26.30 4.26 16.61
N LYS A 150 -25.75 5.41 17.00
CA LYS A 150 -26.55 6.55 17.44
C LYS A 150 -27.05 7.47 16.32
N PHE A 151 -26.41 7.58 15.18
CA PHE A 151 -26.73 8.46 14.05
C PHE A 151 -27.25 9.85 14.47
N SER A 152 -26.37 10.66 15.04
CA SER A 152 -26.74 11.98 15.57
C SER A 152 -26.93 13.01 14.44
N PRO A 153 -28.03 13.81 14.44
CA PRO A 153 -28.22 14.88 13.47
C PRO A 153 -27.13 15.95 13.49
N GLU A 154 -26.53 16.20 14.63
CA GLU A 154 -25.48 17.20 14.84
C GLU A 154 -24.24 16.90 13.99
N PHE A 155 -23.90 15.61 13.84
CA PHE A 155 -22.68 15.19 13.14
C PHE A 155 -22.93 14.87 11.66
N THR A 156 -24.16 14.62 11.23
CA THR A 156 -24.49 14.25 9.86
C THR A 156 -23.93 15.23 8.83
N GLY A 157 -24.16 16.54 9.02
CA GLY A 157 -23.66 17.56 8.09
C GLY A 157 -22.13 17.70 8.11
N ARG A 158 -21.51 17.49 9.26
CA ARG A 158 -20.04 17.52 9.40
C ARG A 158 -19.39 16.34 8.66
N GLU A 159 -19.96 15.14 8.77
CA GLU A 159 -19.44 13.96 8.10
C GLU A 159 -19.68 13.99 6.58
N ILE A 160 -20.76 14.59 6.10
CA ILE A 160 -20.93 14.86 4.67
C ILE A 160 -19.78 15.73 4.15
N ASN A 161 -19.37 16.75 4.92
CA ASN A 161 -18.19 17.56 4.56
C ASN A 161 -16.87 16.77 4.65
N ALA A 162 -16.71 15.88 5.62
CA ALA A 162 -15.54 15.02 5.72
C ALA A 162 -15.42 14.09 4.50
N VAL A 163 -16.50 13.39 4.14
CA VAL A 163 -16.60 12.54 2.94
C VAL A 163 -16.34 13.35 1.66
N HIS A 164 -16.91 14.56 1.55
CA HIS A 164 -16.65 15.43 0.42
C HIS A 164 -15.17 15.81 0.31
N ASN A 165 -14.53 16.22 1.41
CA ASN A 165 -13.12 16.59 1.41
C ASN A 165 -12.22 15.39 1.09
N GLU A 166 -12.60 14.20 1.53
CA GLU A 166 -11.92 12.97 1.17
C GLU A 166 -12.03 12.69 -0.34
N ALA A 167 -13.23 12.76 -0.92
CA ALA A 167 -13.44 12.59 -2.35
C ALA A 167 -12.65 13.63 -3.16
N MET A 168 -12.64 14.90 -2.73
CA MET A 168 -11.94 15.99 -3.40
C MET A 168 -10.41 15.92 -3.26
N ARG A 169 -9.88 15.19 -2.26
CA ARG A 169 -8.44 14.87 -2.19
C ARG A 169 -7.94 14.18 -3.46
N HIS A 170 -8.80 13.42 -4.10
CA HIS A 170 -8.47 12.61 -5.26
C HIS A 170 -8.65 13.32 -6.62
N VAL A 171 -9.01 14.59 -6.64
CA VAL A 171 -9.17 15.38 -7.88
C VAL A 171 -7.94 15.33 -8.79
N GLN A 172 -6.74 15.25 -8.22
CA GLN A 172 -5.47 15.14 -8.96
C GLN A 172 -5.00 13.69 -9.16
N ASN A 173 -5.82 12.71 -8.81
CA ASN A 173 -5.48 11.30 -8.99
C ASN A 173 -6.05 10.77 -10.30
N ASP A 174 -5.21 10.58 -11.30
CA ASP A 174 -5.63 10.15 -12.64
C ASP A 174 -6.31 8.77 -12.64
N GLY A 175 -5.95 7.86 -11.73
CA GLY A 175 -6.63 6.57 -11.58
C GLY A 175 -8.08 6.73 -11.09
N ARG A 176 -8.33 7.62 -10.11
CA ARG A 176 -9.70 7.94 -9.64
C ARG A 176 -10.51 8.67 -10.71
N ARG A 177 -9.86 9.54 -11.48
CA ARG A 177 -10.47 10.24 -12.61
C ARG A 177 -10.86 9.25 -13.71
N ALA A 178 -10.00 8.29 -14.04
CA ALA A 178 -10.30 7.23 -14.99
C ALA A 178 -11.46 6.34 -14.53
N ALA A 179 -11.51 5.98 -13.25
CA ALA A 179 -12.63 5.25 -12.66
C ALA A 179 -13.95 6.07 -12.71
N GLY A 180 -13.87 7.39 -12.59
CA GLY A 180 -15.01 8.30 -12.80
C GLY A 180 -15.54 8.18 -14.23
N VAL A 181 -14.68 8.30 -15.22
CA VAL A 181 -15.04 8.16 -16.64
C VAL A 181 -15.60 6.75 -16.93
N ALA A 182 -15.00 5.70 -16.38
CA ALA A 182 -15.50 4.34 -16.56
C ALA A 182 -16.97 4.22 -16.12
N ARG A 183 -17.34 4.81 -14.98
CA ARG A 183 -18.75 4.84 -14.50
C ARG A 183 -19.71 5.55 -15.45
N GLU A 184 -19.25 6.61 -16.12
CA GLU A 184 -20.07 7.34 -17.11
C GLU A 184 -20.34 6.52 -18.38
N VAL A 185 -19.46 5.57 -18.70
CA VAL A 185 -19.58 4.74 -19.91
C VAL A 185 -20.12 3.33 -19.64
N TYR A 186 -20.26 2.95 -18.38
CA TYR A 186 -20.94 1.72 -18.00
C TYR A 186 -22.43 1.75 -18.38
N THR A 187 -23.06 0.59 -18.39
CA THR A 187 -24.49 0.52 -18.64
C THR A 187 -25.26 1.38 -17.63
N PRO A 188 -26.04 2.36 -18.07
CA PRO A 188 -26.79 3.22 -17.16
C PRO A 188 -27.68 2.41 -16.20
N GLY A 189 -27.57 2.70 -14.90
CA GLY A 189 -28.31 1.99 -13.85
C GLY A 189 -27.68 0.65 -13.43
N SER A 190 -26.54 0.25 -14.00
CA SER A 190 -25.78 -0.87 -13.44
C SER A 190 -25.26 -0.51 -12.04
N ASN A 191 -25.04 -1.53 -11.20
CA ASN A 191 -24.53 -1.29 -9.85
C ASN A 191 -23.15 -0.59 -9.87
N GLU A 192 -22.31 -0.91 -10.85
CA GLU A 192 -20.96 -0.36 -11.01
C GLU A 192 -20.93 1.09 -11.51
N SER A 193 -22.04 1.62 -12.06
CA SER A 193 -22.11 3.00 -12.58
C SER A 193 -22.18 4.08 -11.49
N LYS A 194 -22.25 3.69 -10.21
CA LYS A 194 -22.43 4.60 -9.08
C LYS A 194 -21.09 5.18 -8.58
N PHE A 195 -21.15 6.42 -8.09
CA PHE A 195 -19.98 7.07 -7.48
C PHE A 195 -19.77 6.59 -6.05
N SER A 196 -18.73 5.82 -5.83
CA SER A 196 -18.49 5.07 -4.60
C SER A 196 -18.16 5.91 -3.36
N ALA A 197 -17.41 7.01 -3.54
CA ALA A 197 -16.93 7.77 -2.39
C ALA A 197 -18.04 8.64 -1.76
N GLY A 198 -19.02 9.08 -2.55
CA GLY A 198 -19.96 10.10 -2.12
C GLY A 198 -19.32 11.49 -2.05
N ASN A 199 -20.14 12.51 -2.14
CA ASN A 199 -19.76 13.90 -1.92
C ASN A 199 -20.97 14.71 -1.43
N LYS A 200 -20.79 16.02 -1.19
CA LYS A 200 -21.88 16.90 -0.72
C LYS A 200 -23.08 16.96 -1.67
N ASP A 201 -22.88 16.71 -2.98
CA ASP A 201 -23.95 16.78 -3.98
C ASP A 201 -24.72 15.45 -4.04
N THR A 202 -24.00 14.30 -4.08
CA THR A 202 -24.61 12.98 -4.10
C THR A 202 -25.26 12.59 -2.76
N LEU A 203 -24.75 13.13 -1.65
CA LEU A 203 -25.28 12.94 -0.29
C LEU A 203 -26.21 14.06 0.16
N ALA A 204 -26.57 15.01 -0.76
CA ALA A 204 -27.44 16.12 -0.42
C ALA A 204 -28.78 15.62 0.14
N GLY A 205 -29.18 16.13 1.31
CA GLY A 205 -30.40 15.72 1.99
C GLY A 205 -30.32 14.35 2.68
N ALA A 206 -29.14 13.72 2.80
CA ALA A 206 -28.97 12.57 3.68
C ALA A 206 -29.24 12.98 5.12
N THR A 207 -30.16 12.25 5.77
CA THR A 207 -30.57 12.49 7.16
C THR A 207 -30.26 11.26 8.01
N PRO A 208 -30.18 11.39 9.34
CA PRO A 208 -30.05 10.22 10.21
C PRO A 208 -31.08 9.13 9.96
N ALA A 209 -32.29 9.49 9.58
CA ALA A 209 -33.34 8.54 9.26
C ALA A 209 -33.02 7.73 7.98
N ILE A 210 -32.47 8.37 6.95
CA ILE A 210 -32.05 7.71 5.70
C ILE A 210 -30.87 6.76 5.99
N VAL A 211 -29.86 7.21 6.74
CA VAL A 211 -28.72 6.39 7.14
C VAL A 211 -29.19 5.18 7.97
N ARG A 212 -30.09 5.39 8.93
CA ARG A 212 -30.67 4.32 9.75
C ARG A 212 -31.45 3.32 8.89
N ALA A 213 -32.25 3.78 7.95
CA ALA A 213 -32.98 2.91 7.05
C ALA A 213 -32.05 2.04 6.20
N PHE A 214 -30.97 2.61 5.68
CA PHE A 214 -29.96 1.87 4.93
C PHE A 214 -29.22 0.85 5.83
N TYR A 215 -28.84 1.25 7.04
CA TYR A 215 -28.29 0.36 8.04
C TYR A 215 -29.23 -0.81 8.35
N GLU A 216 -30.49 -0.55 8.63
CA GLU A 216 -31.48 -1.58 8.96
C GLU A 216 -31.79 -2.52 7.77
N GLN A 217 -31.66 -2.01 6.54
CA GLN A 217 -31.84 -2.79 5.34
C GLN A 217 -30.67 -3.73 5.04
N HIS A 218 -29.44 -3.34 5.39
CA HIS A 218 -28.25 -4.04 4.93
C HIS A 218 -27.44 -4.71 6.05
N TYR A 219 -27.42 -4.12 7.26
CA TYR A 219 -26.64 -4.59 8.39
C TYR A 219 -27.44 -5.63 9.18
N THR A 220 -27.39 -6.86 8.72
CA THR A 220 -27.97 -8.02 9.37
C THR A 220 -26.90 -9.07 9.65
N SER A 221 -26.93 -9.66 10.84
CA SER A 221 -25.86 -10.54 11.33
C SER A 221 -25.56 -11.73 10.42
N ASP A 222 -26.52 -12.24 9.67
CA ASP A 222 -26.32 -13.34 8.72
C ASP A 222 -25.67 -12.92 7.39
N ARG A 223 -25.42 -11.61 7.20
CA ARG A 223 -24.58 -11.05 6.14
C ARG A 223 -23.23 -10.55 6.64
N MET A 224 -22.84 -10.95 7.82
CA MET A 224 -21.61 -10.50 8.47
C MET A 224 -20.68 -11.65 8.80
N ALA A 225 -19.38 -11.32 8.88
CA ALA A 225 -18.39 -12.21 9.47
C ALA A 225 -17.47 -11.43 10.41
N LEU A 226 -17.17 -12.06 11.54
CA LEU A 226 -16.31 -11.54 12.60
C LEU A 226 -15.02 -12.38 12.67
N SER A 227 -13.88 -11.71 12.78
CA SER A 227 -12.65 -12.37 13.21
C SER A 227 -12.08 -11.70 14.44
N LEU A 228 -11.63 -12.51 15.41
CA LEU A 228 -10.87 -12.10 16.57
C LEU A 228 -9.51 -12.78 16.56
N ALA A 229 -8.44 -11.98 16.66
CA ALA A 229 -7.06 -12.43 16.72
C ALA A 229 -6.41 -11.96 18.03
N GLY A 230 -5.86 -12.86 18.84
CA GLY A 230 -5.28 -12.44 20.11
C GLY A 230 -4.52 -13.54 20.87
N LYS A 231 -3.94 -13.15 22.02
CA LYS A 231 -3.29 -14.09 22.96
C LYS A 231 -4.26 -14.91 23.82
N ALA A 232 -5.49 -14.41 23.96
CA ALA A 232 -6.50 -15.13 24.73
C ALA A 232 -6.76 -16.52 24.12
N SER A 233 -7.10 -17.48 24.96
CA SER A 233 -7.44 -18.84 24.50
C SER A 233 -8.65 -18.81 23.57
N LEU A 234 -8.78 -19.82 22.71
CA LEU A 234 -9.95 -19.92 21.83
C LEU A 234 -11.28 -19.94 22.59
N ASP A 235 -11.31 -20.50 23.81
CA ASP A 235 -12.51 -20.54 24.65
C ASP A 235 -12.87 -19.13 25.15
N GLU A 236 -11.89 -18.33 25.55
CA GLU A 236 -12.09 -16.94 25.93
C GLU A 236 -12.52 -16.07 24.75
N LEU A 237 -11.87 -16.20 23.59
CA LEU A 237 -12.26 -15.49 22.38
C LEU A 237 -13.69 -15.87 21.93
N GLU A 238 -14.06 -17.15 22.01
CA GLU A 238 -15.43 -17.59 21.72
C GLU A 238 -16.44 -17.03 22.69
N LYS A 239 -16.12 -17.02 23.99
CA LYS A 239 -16.96 -16.39 25.02
C LYS A 239 -17.19 -14.91 24.72
N LEU A 240 -16.14 -14.18 24.35
CA LEU A 240 -16.23 -12.76 23.97
C LEU A 240 -17.12 -12.56 22.73
N ALA A 241 -16.89 -13.37 21.67
CA ALA A 241 -17.71 -13.32 20.48
C ALA A 241 -19.20 -13.57 20.78
N ARG A 242 -19.52 -14.62 21.55
CA ARG A 242 -20.89 -14.96 21.95
C ARG A 242 -21.52 -13.89 22.85
N THR A 243 -20.76 -13.35 23.80
CA THR A 243 -21.30 -12.39 24.76
C THR A 243 -21.57 -11.03 24.12
N LEU A 244 -20.67 -10.54 23.28
CA LEU A 244 -20.72 -9.18 22.77
C LEU A 244 -21.43 -9.05 21.42
N PHE A 245 -21.40 -10.08 20.57
CA PHE A 245 -21.91 -9.98 19.18
C PHE A 245 -23.22 -10.73 18.94
N SER A 246 -23.70 -11.57 19.86
CA SER A 246 -25.00 -12.25 19.70
C SER A 246 -26.19 -11.29 19.67
N ALA A 247 -26.05 -10.07 20.20
CA ALA A 247 -27.09 -9.04 20.17
C ALA A 247 -27.19 -8.31 18.83
N ILE A 248 -26.26 -8.54 17.87
CA ILE A 248 -26.41 -7.96 16.52
C ILE A 248 -27.70 -8.48 15.88
N PRO A 249 -28.58 -7.58 15.39
CA PRO A 249 -29.87 -7.98 14.90
C PRO A 249 -29.78 -8.86 13.63
N ARG A 250 -30.54 -9.95 13.63
CA ARG A 250 -30.84 -10.68 12.40
C ARG A 250 -32.15 -10.18 11.84
N ARG A 251 -32.11 -9.67 10.60
CA ARG A 251 -33.27 -9.07 9.92
C ARG A 251 -33.62 -9.89 8.70
N THR A 252 -34.89 -9.98 8.37
CA THR A 252 -35.32 -10.53 7.07
C THR A 252 -35.23 -9.44 6.04
N VAL A 253 -34.22 -9.53 5.18
CA VAL A 253 -33.94 -8.52 4.14
C VAL A 253 -33.95 -9.17 2.75
N PRO A 254 -34.37 -8.46 1.68
CA PRO A 254 -34.31 -8.98 0.34
C PRO A 254 -32.89 -9.37 -0.08
N ALA A 255 -32.78 -10.37 -0.96
CA ALA A 255 -31.52 -10.66 -1.60
C ALA A 255 -31.08 -9.45 -2.45
N VAL A 256 -29.80 -9.11 -2.38
CA VAL A 256 -29.22 -8.08 -3.25
C VAL A 256 -28.93 -8.70 -4.60
N VAL A 257 -29.45 -8.09 -5.67
CA VAL A 257 -29.15 -8.47 -7.05
C VAL A 257 -28.15 -7.47 -7.59
N ARG A 258 -26.97 -7.94 -7.97
CA ARG A 258 -25.90 -7.11 -8.48
C ARG A 258 -25.71 -7.33 -9.97
N THR A 259 -25.59 -6.23 -10.72
CA THR A 259 -25.42 -6.24 -12.17
C THR A 259 -24.02 -5.72 -12.54
N PRO A 260 -23.31 -6.37 -13.48
CA PRO A 260 -21.98 -5.94 -13.88
C PRO A 260 -22.02 -4.60 -14.62
N ALA A 261 -20.82 -4.01 -14.76
CA ALA A 261 -20.61 -2.74 -15.44
C ALA A 261 -21.23 -2.69 -16.86
N PHE A 262 -21.14 -3.77 -17.59
CA PHE A 262 -21.74 -3.95 -18.90
C PHE A 262 -21.93 -5.44 -19.21
N LEU A 263 -22.72 -5.72 -20.24
CA LEU A 263 -22.89 -7.07 -20.78
C LEU A 263 -22.18 -7.19 -22.13
N PRO A 264 -21.70 -8.39 -22.50
CA PRO A 264 -21.16 -8.65 -23.82
C PRO A 264 -22.18 -8.26 -24.91
N ARG A 265 -21.72 -7.55 -25.93
CA ARG A 265 -22.53 -7.14 -27.06
C ARG A 265 -21.77 -7.33 -28.36
N LYS A 266 -22.29 -8.14 -29.26
CA LYS A 266 -21.64 -8.47 -30.52
C LYS A 266 -21.36 -7.21 -31.33
N ALA A 267 -20.13 -7.14 -31.87
CA ALA A 267 -19.64 -6.06 -32.70
C ALA A 267 -19.79 -4.66 -32.06
N ALA A 268 -19.44 -4.56 -30.76
CA ALA A 268 -19.49 -3.29 -30.04
C ALA A 268 -18.26 -3.14 -29.15
N LEU A 269 -17.09 -2.91 -29.78
CA LEU A 269 -15.87 -2.56 -29.07
C LEU A 269 -16.04 -1.16 -28.45
N ARG A 270 -16.04 -1.10 -27.12
CA ARG A 270 -16.17 0.15 -26.35
C ARG A 270 -14.81 0.79 -26.20
N LEU A 271 -14.71 2.06 -26.57
CA LEU A 271 -13.48 2.85 -26.55
C LEU A 271 -13.68 4.13 -25.75
N ALA A 272 -12.93 4.32 -24.66
CA ALA A 272 -12.85 5.56 -23.91
C ALA A 272 -11.45 6.16 -24.05
N GLN A 273 -11.37 7.48 -24.22
CA GLN A 273 -10.11 8.22 -24.21
C GLN A 273 -10.20 9.30 -23.12
N ILE A 274 -9.16 9.39 -22.30
CA ILE A 274 -9.16 10.23 -21.11
C ILE A 274 -7.95 11.17 -21.12
N GLU A 275 -8.19 12.46 -20.94
CA GLU A 275 -7.14 13.44 -20.72
C GLU A 275 -6.73 13.43 -19.25
N PRO A 276 -5.52 12.93 -18.90
CA PRO A 276 -5.02 12.93 -17.52
C PRO A 276 -4.49 14.31 -17.11
N ILE A 277 -4.32 14.52 -15.80
CA ILE A 277 -3.60 15.68 -15.27
C ILE A 277 -2.09 15.50 -15.44
N LYS A 278 -1.60 14.29 -15.11
CA LYS A 278 -0.17 13.95 -15.16
C LYS A 278 0.25 13.43 -16.53
N GLU A 279 1.55 13.37 -16.78
CA GLU A 279 2.15 12.77 -17.95
C GLU A 279 2.01 11.22 -17.93
N VAL A 280 0.80 10.74 -18.16
CA VAL A 280 0.46 9.31 -18.16
C VAL A 280 0.25 8.82 -19.60
N ARG A 281 0.65 7.58 -19.89
CA ARG A 281 0.31 6.84 -21.11
C ARG A 281 -0.07 5.43 -20.70
N GLN A 282 -1.34 5.20 -20.49
CA GLN A 282 -1.85 3.91 -20.01
C GLN A 282 -3.00 3.44 -20.91
N LEU A 283 -2.92 2.17 -21.29
CA LEU A 283 -4.00 1.47 -21.95
C LEU A 283 -4.55 0.42 -20.99
N GLN A 284 -5.86 0.42 -20.79
CA GLN A 284 -6.57 -0.52 -19.93
C GLN A 284 -7.60 -1.28 -20.74
N LEU A 285 -7.70 -2.58 -20.53
CA LEU A 285 -8.70 -3.47 -21.10
C LEU A 285 -9.47 -4.07 -19.94
N GLU A 286 -10.77 -3.79 -19.87
CA GLU A 286 -11.65 -4.31 -18.85
C GLU A 286 -12.61 -5.33 -19.46
N PHE A 287 -12.68 -6.52 -18.83
CA PHE A 287 -13.58 -7.60 -19.21
C PHE A 287 -14.45 -8.00 -18.04
N VAL A 288 -15.75 -8.10 -18.24
CA VAL A 288 -16.64 -8.73 -17.26
C VAL A 288 -16.42 -10.24 -17.30
N VAL A 289 -16.19 -10.84 -16.14
CA VAL A 289 -15.93 -12.27 -16.03
C VAL A 289 -16.91 -12.93 -15.06
N PRO A 290 -17.17 -14.25 -15.17
CA PRO A 290 -17.93 -14.99 -14.18
C PRO A 290 -17.33 -14.84 -12.77
N ALA A 291 -18.16 -14.99 -11.75
CA ALA A 291 -17.67 -15.04 -10.37
C ALA A 291 -16.60 -16.11 -10.18
N THR A 292 -15.47 -15.73 -9.59
CA THR A 292 -14.30 -16.62 -9.38
C THR A 292 -14.19 -17.14 -7.95
N ARG A 293 -14.95 -16.56 -7.00
CA ARG A 293 -14.97 -17.04 -5.61
C ARG A 293 -15.31 -18.52 -5.47
N PRO A 294 -16.21 -19.12 -6.24
CA PRO A 294 -16.45 -20.57 -6.17
C PRO A 294 -15.26 -21.42 -6.60
N ASP A 295 -14.43 -20.91 -7.50
CA ASP A 295 -13.28 -21.62 -8.08
C ASP A 295 -11.97 -21.39 -7.29
N PHE A 296 -12.06 -20.85 -6.08
CA PHE A 296 -10.92 -20.36 -5.29
C PHE A 296 -9.78 -21.35 -5.11
N ALA A 297 -10.06 -22.65 -5.07
CA ALA A 297 -9.06 -23.70 -4.85
C ALA A 297 -8.17 -23.93 -6.08
N GLY A 298 -8.72 -23.83 -7.27
CA GLY A 298 -8.02 -24.00 -8.55
C GLY A 298 -7.28 -22.76 -9.06
N LYS A 299 -7.51 -21.59 -8.43
CA LYS A 299 -6.85 -20.31 -8.78
C LYS A 299 -6.85 -19.96 -10.26
N PRO A 300 -7.96 -20.12 -10.99
CA PRO A 300 -7.96 -19.91 -12.43
C PRO A 300 -7.71 -18.45 -12.83
N ASP A 301 -8.20 -17.50 -12.05
CA ASP A 301 -8.03 -16.07 -12.24
C ASP A 301 -6.59 -15.61 -11.94
N GLU A 302 -5.97 -16.14 -10.89
CA GLU A 302 -4.57 -15.85 -10.57
C GLU A 302 -3.65 -16.43 -11.64
N LEU A 303 -3.88 -17.67 -12.09
CA LEU A 303 -3.11 -18.30 -13.16
C LEU A 303 -3.21 -17.51 -14.46
N LEU A 304 -4.42 -17.17 -14.89
CA LEU A 304 -4.64 -16.42 -16.13
C LEU A 304 -3.99 -15.04 -16.08
N SER A 305 -4.13 -14.34 -14.95
CA SER A 305 -3.52 -13.03 -14.75
C SER A 305 -2.00 -13.08 -14.83
N GLN A 306 -1.39 -14.09 -14.19
CA GLN A 306 0.07 -14.28 -14.21
C GLN A 306 0.59 -14.65 -15.63
N LEU A 307 -0.17 -15.42 -16.41
CA LEU A 307 0.21 -15.73 -17.78
C LEU A 307 0.14 -14.49 -18.67
N ILE A 308 -0.89 -13.66 -18.54
CA ILE A 308 -1.01 -12.41 -19.33
C ILE A 308 0.13 -11.44 -18.98
N GLY A 309 0.49 -11.33 -17.71
CA GLY A 309 1.58 -10.47 -17.21
C GLY A 309 2.96 -11.11 -17.23
N TYR A 310 3.14 -12.30 -17.87
CA TYR A 310 4.42 -12.99 -17.84
C TYR A 310 5.52 -12.22 -18.59
N ALA A 311 6.56 -11.80 -17.85
CA ALA A 311 7.67 -11.00 -18.33
C ALA A 311 8.85 -11.84 -18.89
N GLY A 312 8.78 -13.17 -18.83
CA GLY A 312 9.86 -14.05 -19.28
C GLY A 312 9.92 -14.23 -20.80
N PRO A 313 10.96 -14.94 -21.31
CA PRO A 313 11.18 -15.14 -22.73
C PRO A 313 9.95 -15.74 -23.44
N GLY A 314 9.58 -15.14 -24.57
CA GLY A 314 8.44 -15.57 -25.38
C GLY A 314 7.06 -15.16 -24.81
N GLY A 315 7.02 -14.46 -23.69
CA GLY A 315 5.79 -13.90 -23.12
C GLY A 315 5.35 -12.60 -23.80
N LEU A 316 4.12 -12.19 -23.50
CA LEU A 316 3.52 -11.00 -24.10
C LEU A 316 4.29 -9.72 -23.72
N GLU A 317 4.69 -9.57 -22.46
CA GLU A 317 5.44 -8.40 -22.00
C GLU A 317 6.78 -8.27 -22.74
N THR A 318 7.51 -9.37 -22.87
CA THR A 318 8.79 -9.38 -23.59
C THR A 318 8.62 -8.93 -25.03
N LEU A 319 7.56 -9.39 -25.69
CA LEU A 319 7.30 -8.98 -27.08
C LEU A 319 6.93 -7.50 -27.20
N LEU A 320 6.05 -7.01 -26.33
CA LEU A 320 5.68 -5.59 -26.29
C LEU A 320 6.89 -4.68 -26.04
N LYS A 321 7.80 -5.11 -25.15
CA LYS A 321 9.07 -4.41 -24.89
C LYS A 321 10.02 -4.46 -26.09
N THR A 322 10.13 -5.59 -26.74
CA THR A 322 11.00 -5.79 -27.91
C THR A 322 10.54 -4.95 -29.11
N GLU A 323 9.23 -4.83 -29.33
CA GLU A 323 8.66 -3.93 -30.34
C GLU A 323 8.69 -2.46 -29.91
N GLY A 324 9.17 -2.15 -28.69
CA GLY A 324 9.23 -0.78 -28.17
C GLY A 324 7.87 -0.16 -27.85
N LEU A 325 6.81 -0.96 -27.67
CA LEU A 325 5.43 -0.49 -27.53
C LEU A 325 5.03 -0.25 -26.05
N ALA A 326 5.58 -1.03 -25.12
CA ALA A 326 5.22 -0.92 -23.71
C ALA A 326 6.43 -0.95 -22.78
N ASN A 327 6.25 -0.37 -21.60
CA ASN A 327 7.17 -0.47 -20.48
C ASN A 327 6.84 -1.69 -19.60
N SER A 328 5.55 -1.98 -19.43
CA SER A 328 5.07 -3.12 -18.65
C SER A 328 3.63 -3.46 -19.04
N ILE A 329 3.24 -4.69 -18.73
CA ILE A 329 1.86 -5.14 -18.76
C ILE A 329 1.56 -5.90 -17.47
N SER A 330 0.35 -5.76 -16.96
CA SER A 330 -0.15 -6.52 -15.81
C SER A 330 -1.60 -6.91 -16.03
N ALA A 331 -2.03 -7.97 -15.37
CA ALA A 331 -3.44 -8.37 -15.36
C ALA A 331 -3.85 -8.80 -13.95
N GLY A 332 -5.13 -8.64 -13.63
CA GLY A 332 -5.70 -9.04 -12.35
C GLY A 332 -7.20 -8.78 -12.28
N LEU A 333 -7.84 -9.36 -11.29
CA LEU A 333 -9.22 -9.00 -11.01
C LEU A 333 -9.25 -7.62 -10.34
N TRP A 334 -9.96 -6.69 -10.98
CA TRP A 334 -10.25 -5.36 -10.44
C TRP A 334 -11.44 -5.43 -9.48
N GLU A 335 -12.51 -6.11 -9.89
CA GLU A 335 -13.70 -6.36 -9.09
C GLU A 335 -13.89 -7.86 -8.88
N ARG A 336 -14.34 -8.23 -7.69
CA ARG A 336 -14.64 -9.62 -7.32
C ARG A 336 -15.88 -9.64 -6.42
N THR A 337 -17.05 -9.79 -7.02
CA THR A 337 -18.30 -9.95 -6.28
C THR A 337 -18.71 -11.42 -6.18
N GLY A 338 -19.83 -11.71 -5.50
CA GLY A 338 -20.41 -13.06 -5.49
C GLY A 338 -21.07 -13.46 -6.82
N ASP A 339 -21.40 -12.49 -7.67
CA ASP A 339 -22.21 -12.70 -8.89
C ASP A 339 -21.34 -12.62 -10.15
N TYR A 340 -20.31 -11.78 -10.17
CA TYR A 340 -19.40 -11.56 -11.31
C TYR A 340 -18.05 -11.03 -10.83
N GLY A 341 -17.13 -10.91 -11.76
CA GLY A 341 -15.88 -10.19 -11.58
C GLY A 341 -15.57 -9.24 -12.75
N SER A 342 -14.57 -8.40 -12.59
CA SER A 342 -13.98 -7.59 -13.67
C SER A 342 -12.50 -7.88 -13.74
N LEU A 343 -12.02 -8.39 -14.87
CA LEU A 343 -10.60 -8.62 -15.13
C LEU A 343 -10.04 -7.44 -15.90
N MET A 344 -9.00 -6.81 -15.33
CA MET A 344 -8.31 -5.67 -15.91
C MET A 344 -6.94 -6.08 -16.43
N VAL A 345 -6.66 -5.76 -17.69
CA VAL A 345 -5.30 -5.78 -18.27
C VAL A 345 -4.85 -4.33 -18.40
N SER A 346 -3.70 -3.99 -17.84
CA SER A 346 -3.13 -2.65 -17.83
C SER A 346 -1.78 -2.62 -18.50
N VAL A 347 -1.58 -1.72 -19.46
CA VAL A 347 -0.35 -1.57 -20.22
C VAL A 347 0.19 -0.15 -20.04
N SER A 348 1.42 -0.03 -19.55
CA SER A 348 2.16 1.23 -19.53
C SER A 348 2.84 1.43 -20.92
N LEU A 349 2.31 2.37 -21.68
CA LEU A 349 2.75 2.58 -23.06
C LEU A 349 4.00 3.47 -23.16
N THR A 350 4.83 3.17 -24.15
CA THR A 350 5.84 4.09 -24.68
C THR A 350 5.18 5.15 -25.58
N PRO A 351 5.90 6.21 -26.03
CA PRO A 351 5.41 7.08 -27.10
C PRO A 351 4.97 6.31 -28.35
N ALA A 352 5.79 5.37 -28.81
CA ALA A 352 5.49 4.53 -29.97
C ALA A 352 4.25 3.64 -29.73
N GLY A 353 4.08 3.10 -28.52
CA GLY A 353 2.90 2.31 -28.16
C GLY A 353 1.62 3.15 -28.12
N ARG A 354 1.70 4.43 -27.67
CA ARG A 354 0.57 5.34 -27.74
C ARG A 354 0.11 5.60 -29.17
N GLU A 355 1.05 5.78 -30.10
CA GLU A 355 0.75 5.98 -31.51
C GLU A 355 0.26 4.70 -32.20
N ASN A 356 0.61 3.54 -31.65
CA ASN A 356 0.31 2.23 -32.22
C ASN A 356 -0.56 1.36 -31.29
N THR A 357 -1.55 1.96 -30.61
CA THR A 357 -2.46 1.23 -29.70
C THR A 357 -3.17 0.05 -30.35
N ALA A 358 -3.49 0.14 -31.65
CA ALA A 358 -4.07 -0.97 -32.41
C ALA A 358 -3.12 -2.18 -32.47
N ARG A 359 -1.80 -1.96 -32.61
CA ARG A 359 -0.80 -3.03 -32.58
C ARG A 359 -0.70 -3.66 -31.20
N VAL A 360 -0.70 -2.83 -30.13
CA VAL A 360 -0.70 -3.32 -28.75
C VAL A 360 -1.91 -4.20 -28.48
N LEU A 361 -3.11 -3.73 -28.81
CA LEU A 361 -4.35 -4.50 -28.69
C LEU A 361 -4.29 -5.80 -29.50
N GLY A 362 -3.84 -5.72 -30.75
CA GLY A 362 -3.67 -6.89 -31.62
C GLY A 362 -2.74 -7.95 -31.03
N LEU A 363 -1.63 -7.55 -30.39
CA LEU A 363 -0.70 -8.47 -29.72
C LEU A 363 -1.34 -9.13 -28.48
N ILE A 364 -2.11 -8.37 -27.70
CA ILE A 364 -2.83 -8.90 -26.54
C ILE A 364 -3.82 -9.97 -27.01
N PHE A 365 -4.64 -9.69 -28.00
CA PHE A 365 -5.62 -10.66 -28.50
C PHE A 365 -4.97 -11.86 -29.19
N SER A 366 -3.85 -11.65 -29.89
CA SER A 366 -3.04 -12.73 -30.43
C SER A 366 -2.50 -13.66 -29.34
N TYR A 367 -2.09 -13.09 -28.20
CA TYR A 367 -1.64 -13.86 -27.03
C TYR A 367 -2.80 -14.61 -26.36
N LEU A 368 -3.97 -13.99 -26.22
CA LEU A 368 -5.16 -14.66 -25.71
C LEU A 368 -5.58 -15.86 -26.58
N ASP A 369 -5.46 -15.72 -27.90
CA ASP A 369 -5.70 -16.83 -28.84
C ASP A 369 -4.64 -17.92 -28.72
N HIS A 370 -3.37 -17.54 -28.51
CA HIS A 370 -2.31 -18.50 -28.21
C HIS A 370 -2.63 -19.29 -26.93
N LEU A 371 -3.06 -18.63 -25.85
CA LEU A 371 -3.45 -19.30 -24.59
C LEU A 371 -4.65 -20.25 -24.78
N ARG A 372 -5.61 -19.90 -25.67
CA ARG A 372 -6.74 -20.77 -26.01
C ARG A 372 -6.31 -22.03 -26.75
N ALA A 373 -5.33 -21.90 -27.64
CA ALA A 373 -4.81 -23.00 -28.45
C ALA A 373 -3.77 -23.88 -27.70
N ALA A 374 -3.08 -23.30 -26.73
CA ALA A 374 -2.03 -23.98 -25.97
C ALA A 374 -2.60 -25.00 -24.97
N PRO A 375 -1.83 -26.06 -24.63
CA PRO A 375 -2.18 -26.94 -23.52
C PRO A 375 -2.21 -26.17 -22.20
N PHE A 376 -2.90 -26.73 -21.20
CA PHE A 376 -2.90 -26.17 -19.84
C PHE A 376 -1.46 -26.15 -19.28
N PRO A 377 -0.98 -25.04 -18.67
CA PRO A 377 0.40 -24.87 -18.22
C PRO A 377 0.68 -25.59 -16.89
N ALA A 378 0.61 -26.90 -16.90
CA ALA A 378 0.64 -27.75 -15.69
C ALA A 378 1.93 -27.61 -14.88
N ASP A 379 3.09 -27.45 -15.54
CA ASP A 379 4.39 -27.30 -14.84
C ASP A 379 4.48 -25.97 -14.11
N TYR A 380 4.02 -24.90 -14.76
CA TYR A 380 3.94 -23.57 -14.15
C TYR A 380 2.99 -23.57 -12.93
N TYR A 381 1.81 -24.18 -13.09
CA TYR A 381 0.86 -24.34 -11.99
C TYR A 381 1.48 -25.10 -10.81
N ARG A 382 2.21 -26.18 -11.08
CA ARG A 382 2.86 -27.01 -10.05
C ARG A 382 3.93 -26.24 -9.27
N ASP A 383 4.75 -25.42 -9.93
CA ASP A 383 5.74 -24.55 -9.28
C ASP A 383 5.04 -23.54 -8.37
N ARG A 384 3.95 -22.92 -8.82
CA ARG A 384 3.11 -22.01 -8.01
C ARG A 384 2.51 -22.72 -6.79
N ALA A 385 1.95 -23.89 -6.98
CA ALA A 385 1.40 -24.70 -5.88
C ALA A 385 2.46 -25.08 -4.85
N ARG A 386 3.69 -25.40 -5.28
CA ARG A 386 4.81 -25.72 -4.39
C ARG A 386 5.22 -24.52 -3.54
N ILE A 387 5.35 -23.33 -4.11
CA ILE A 387 5.65 -22.09 -3.35
C ILE A 387 4.48 -21.73 -2.43
N ALA A 388 3.24 -21.87 -2.89
CA ALA A 388 2.06 -21.63 -2.06
C ALA A 388 2.04 -22.55 -0.81
N ALA A 389 2.40 -23.82 -0.96
CA ALA A 389 2.52 -24.75 0.16
C ALA A 389 3.64 -24.37 1.15
N LEU A 390 4.79 -23.89 0.66
CA LEU A 390 5.86 -23.36 1.52
C LEU A 390 5.40 -22.11 2.26
N ASN A 391 4.70 -21.20 1.58
CA ASN A 391 4.15 -19.97 2.19
C ASN A 391 3.04 -20.30 3.20
N GLU A 392 2.19 -21.29 2.96
CA GLU A 392 1.20 -21.74 3.93
C GLU A 392 1.85 -22.28 5.20
N THR A 393 2.96 -23.03 5.04
CA THR A 393 3.68 -23.67 6.16
C THR A 393 4.55 -22.68 6.93
N TYR A 394 5.33 -21.85 6.22
CA TYR A 394 6.42 -21.04 6.78
C TYR A 394 6.24 -19.53 6.54
N GLY A 395 5.24 -19.12 5.77
CA GLY A 395 4.96 -17.72 5.48
C GLY A 395 4.52 -16.95 6.72
N ASP A 396 4.66 -15.64 6.65
CA ASP A 396 4.14 -14.76 7.68
C ASP A 396 2.62 -14.61 7.55
N ARG A 397 1.89 -14.76 8.66
CA ARG A 397 0.43 -14.62 8.67
C ARG A 397 -0.01 -13.21 9.02
N GLY A 398 0.90 -12.35 9.48
CA GLY A 398 0.52 -11.11 10.11
C GLY A 398 -0.09 -11.29 11.50
N GLU A 399 -0.55 -10.21 12.10
CA GLU A 399 -1.20 -10.19 13.41
C GLU A 399 -2.13 -8.96 13.52
N GLY A 400 -2.80 -8.81 14.67
CA GLY A 400 -3.62 -7.63 14.97
C GLY A 400 -4.76 -7.44 13.98
N SER A 401 -4.98 -6.19 13.58
CA SER A 401 -6.06 -5.81 12.66
C SER A 401 -5.88 -6.36 11.25
N GLU A 402 -4.64 -6.48 10.76
CA GLU A 402 -4.35 -7.00 9.41
C GLU A 402 -4.82 -8.46 9.26
N LEU A 403 -4.39 -9.32 10.19
CA LEU A 403 -4.81 -10.72 10.19
C LEU A 403 -6.31 -10.86 10.41
N ALA A 404 -6.88 -10.10 11.37
CA ALA A 404 -8.31 -10.13 11.63
C ALA A 404 -9.12 -9.72 10.40
N THR A 405 -8.70 -8.69 9.65
CA THR A 405 -9.34 -8.23 8.42
C THR A 405 -9.31 -9.31 7.34
N GLN A 406 -8.15 -9.90 7.11
CA GLN A 406 -8.02 -10.99 6.15
C GLN A 406 -8.96 -12.14 6.49
N LEU A 407 -8.96 -12.59 7.74
CA LEU A 407 -9.77 -13.73 8.18
C LEU A 407 -11.28 -13.43 8.18
N ALA A 408 -11.70 -12.21 8.54
CA ALA A 408 -13.11 -11.80 8.47
C ALA A 408 -13.61 -11.83 7.02
N ASN A 409 -12.86 -11.26 6.07
CA ASN A 409 -13.19 -11.29 4.65
C ASN A 409 -13.25 -12.74 4.13
N GLN A 410 -12.28 -13.58 4.50
CA GLN A 410 -12.29 -14.98 4.12
C GLN A 410 -13.49 -15.75 4.71
N ALA A 411 -13.82 -15.49 5.98
CA ALA A 411 -14.98 -16.08 6.62
C ALA A 411 -16.30 -15.64 5.98
N LEU A 412 -16.37 -14.42 5.41
CA LEU A 412 -17.57 -13.96 4.69
C LEU A 412 -17.72 -14.64 3.33
N PHE A 413 -16.66 -14.74 2.56
CA PHE A 413 -16.75 -15.02 1.12
C PHE A 413 -16.47 -16.48 0.75
N TYR A 414 -15.88 -17.28 1.65
CA TYR A 414 -15.52 -18.68 1.38
C TYR A 414 -16.21 -19.65 2.36
N PRO A 415 -16.25 -20.94 2.05
CA PRO A 415 -16.73 -21.95 2.99
C PRO A 415 -15.97 -21.83 4.33
N LEU A 416 -16.72 -21.72 5.42
CA LEU A 416 -16.14 -21.40 6.74
C LEU A 416 -15.14 -22.47 7.21
N GLU A 417 -15.33 -23.71 6.78
CA GLU A 417 -14.50 -24.87 7.11
C GLU A 417 -13.05 -24.75 6.65
N VAL A 418 -12.83 -23.94 5.58
CA VAL A 418 -11.51 -23.77 4.94
C VAL A 418 -11.14 -22.30 4.80
N ALA A 419 -11.90 -21.38 5.39
CA ALA A 419 -11.81 -19.95 5.17
C ALA A 419 -10.39 -19.42 5.38
N GLU A 420 -9.69 -19.78 6.46
CA GLU A 420 -8.34 -19.28 6.76
C GLU A 420 -7.27 -19.71 5.74
N ARG A 421 -7.59 -20.67 4.87
CA ARG A 421 -6.69 -21.19 3.83
C ARG A 421 -7.09 -20.77 2.42
N ALA A 422 -8.31 -20.29 2.23
CA ALA A 422 -8.93 -20.15 0.91
C ALA A 422 -8.11 -19.29 -0.07
N THR A 423 -7.46 -18.25 0.40
CA THR A 423 -6.64 -17.36 -0.45
C THR A 423 -5.20 -17.86 -0.62
N ALA A 424 -4.67 -18.63 0.33
CA ALA A 424 -3.27 -19.06 0.34
C ALA A 424 -3.01 -20.32 -0.47
N VAL A 425 -3.96 -21.27 -0.47
CA VAL A 425 -3.77 -22.62 -1.02
C VAL A 425 -4.03 -22.67 -2.52
N TRP A 426 -3.15 -23.33 -3.24
CA TRP A 426 -3.35 -23.81 -4.61
C TRP A 426 -3.70 -25.30 -4.55
N GLY A 427 -4.96 -25.63 -4.82
CA GLY A 427 -5.47 -27.01 -4.83
C GLY A 427 -5.15 -27.72 -6.14
N ALA A 428 -6.00 -28.69 -6.50
CA ALA A 428 -5.90 -29.29 -7.82
C ALA A 428 -6.20 -28.26 -8.92
N PRO A 429 -5.48 -28.29 -10.06
CA PRO A 429 -5.75 -27.39 -11.16
C PRO A 429 -7.17 -27.57 -11.72
N ASP A 430 -7.88 -26.46 -11.94
CA ASP A 430 -9.18 -26.46 -12.60
C ASP A 430 -9.06 -25.87 -14.00
N GLU A 431 -8.71 -26.75 -14.97
CA GLU A 431 -8.62 -26.34 -16.36
C GLU A 431 -9.97 -25.86 -16.91
N ALA A 432 -11.09 -26.42 -16.49
CA ALA A 432 -12.40 -26.02 -16.96
C ALA A 432 -12.73 -24.58 -16.53
N ALA A 433 -12.46 -24.21 -15.29
CA ALA A 433 -12.61 -22.85 -14.80
C ALA A 433 -11.65 -21.87 -15.50
N TYR A 434 -10.38 -22.24 -15.68
CA TYR A 434 -9.40 -21.48 -16.44
C TYR A 434 -9.87 -21.20 -17.86
N ARG A 435 -10.33 -22.24 -18.60
CA ARG A 435 -10.86 -22.10 -19.97
C ARG A 435 -12.15 -21.24 -19.99
N ARG A 436 -12.99 -21.39 -19.01
CA ARG A 436 -14.21 -20.59 -18.87
C ARG A 436 -13.89 -19.08 -18.75
N LEU A 437 -12.91 -18.71 -17.94
CA LEU A 437 -12.45 -17.33 -17.82
C LEU A 437 -11.79 -16.82 -19.10
N LEU A 438 -10.89 -17.60 -19.68
CA LEU A 438 -10.17 -17.22 -20.91
C LEU A 438 -11.12 -17.01 -22.09
N ASN A 439 -12.18 -17.81 -22.19
CA ASN A 439 -13.12 -17.75 -23.30
C ASN A 439 -14.00 -16.50 -23.32
N VAL A 440 -14.21 -15.82 -22.17
CA VAL A 440 -14.97 -14.58 -22.13
C VAL A 440 -14.15 -13.32 -22.42
N LEU A 441 -12.81 -13.44 -22.54
CA LEU A 441 -11.92 -12.33 -22.88
C LEU A 441 -11.96 -12.06 -24.40
N THR A 442 -13.06 -11.52 -24.88
CA THR A 442 -13.36 -11.28 -26.30
C THR A 442 -13.61 -9.79 -26.55
N PRO A 443 -13.48 -9.31 -27.80
CA PRO A 443 -13.82 -7.92 -28.13
C PRO A 443 -15.27 -7.54 -27.84
N ASP A 444 -16.20 -8.49 -27.87
CA ASP A 444 -17.61 -8.28 -27.54
C ASP A 444 -17.80 -7.93 -26.04
N ASN A 445 -16.88 -8.40 -25.21
CA ASN A 445 -16.88 -8.24 -23.76
C ASN A 445 -15.74 -7.35 -23.28
N LEU A 446 -15.52 -6.22 -23.94
CA LEU A 446 -14.36 -5.37 -23.70
C LEU A 446 -14.74 -3.90 -23.60
N LEU A 447 -14.18 -3.22 -22.60
CA LEU A 447 -14.02 -1.77 -22.55
C LEU A 447 -12.52 -1.45 -22.62
N VAL A 448 -12.10 -0.73 -23.66
CA VAL A 448 -10.75 -0.19 -23.81
C VAL A 448 -10.73 1.24 -23.31
N THR A 449 -9.80 1.57 -22.42
CA THR A 449 -9.56 2.92 -21.96
C THR A 449 -8.12 3.33 -22.25
N LEU A 450 -7.96 4.38 -23.06
CA LEU A 450 -6.67 5.02 -23.30
C LEU A 450 -6.58 6.32 -22.49
N MET A 451 -5.66 6.39 -21.56
CA MET A 451 -5.37 7.58 -20.77
C MET A 451 -4.02 8.15 -21.20
N ALA A 452 -4.01 9.28 -21.88
CA ALA A 452 -2.81 9.95 -22.36
C ALA A 452 -3.06 11.42 -22.65
N LYS A 453 -2.01 12.25 -22.50
CA LYS A 453 -2.06 13.68 -22.86
C LYS A 453 -2.38 13.89 -24.33
N GLY A 454 -3.23 14.87 -24.61
CA GLY A 454 -3.58 15.30 -25.98
C GLY A 454 -4.46 14.30 -26.72
N VAL A 455 -5.23 13.48 -26.03
CA VAL A 455 -6.29 12.67 -26.66
C VAL A 455 -7.50 13.54 -27.00
N PRO A 456 -8.25 13.25 -28.07
CA PRO A 456 -9.47 13.98 -28.38
C PRO A 456 -10.53 13.74 -27.30
N THR A 457 -11.16 14.83 -26.84
CA THR A 457 -12.21 14.78 -25.82
C THR A 457 -13.38 15.67 -26.22
N ASP A 458 -14.60 15.19 -25.95
CA ASP A 458 -15.86 15.89 -26.27
C ASP A 458 -16.86 15.91 -25.10
N LYS A 459 -16.47 15.28 -23.98
CA LYS A 459 -17.29 15.11 -22.77
C LYS A 459 -16.51 15.48 -21.54
N THR A 460 -17.23 15.73 -20.45
CA THR A 460 -16.66 16.00 -19.12
C THR A 460 -17.38 15.14 -18.09
N GLU A 461 -16.61 14.36 -17.35
CA GLU A 461 -17.11 13.51 -16.25
C GLU A 461 -17.59 14.38 -15.09
N ARG A 462 -18.70 14.00 -14.45
CA ARG A 462 -19.48 14.84 -13.55
C ARG A 462 -18.85 15.15 -12.19
N ILE A 463 -17.97 14.28 -11.66
CA ILE A 463 -17.44 14.39 -10.28
C ILE A 463 -16.10 15.11 -10.24
N TYR A 464 -15.13 14.67 -11.03
CA TYR A 464 -13.78 15.19 -11.05
C TYR A 464 -13.49 16.16 -12.19
N GLY A 465 -14.49 16.39 -13.06
CA GLY A 465 -14.35 17.26 -14.22
C GLY A 465 -13.35 16.71 -15.24
N THR A 466 -13.27 15.41 -15.40
CA THR A 466 -12.34 14.75 -16.30
C THR A 466 -12.80 14.86 -17.74
N ALA A 467 -11.98 15.45 -18.61
CA ALA A 467 -12.26 15.49 -20.04
C ALA A 467 -12.04 14.10 -20.66
N TYR A 468 -12.99 13.64 -21.46
CA TYR A 468 -12.93 12.32 -22.10
C TYR A 468 -13.74 12.28 -23.40
N SER A 469 -13.54 11.23 -24.17
CA SER A 469 -14.45 10.82 -25.27
C SER A 469 -14.83 9.34 -25.12
N TYR A 470 -15.97 8.99 -25.67
CA TYR A 470 -16.43 7.61 -25.72
C TYR A 470 -17.05 7.30 -27.07
N SER A 471 -16.66 6.17 -27.64
CA SER A 471 -17.19 5.67 -28.90
C SER A 471 -17.34 4.15 -28.86
N GLU A 472 -18.14 3.64 -29.75
CA GLU A 472 -18.27 2.20 -30.01
C GLU A 472 -17.85 1.92 -31.46
N ASP A 473 -16.95 0.95 -31.66
CA ASP A 473 -16.53 0.51 -32.97
C ASP A 473 -17.10 -0.87 -33.31
N SER A 474 -17.73 -0.97 -34.46
CA SER A 474 -18.19 -2.23 -35.05
C SER A 474 -17.51 -2.56 -36.39
N GLY A 475 -16.51 -1.77 -36.76
CA GLY A 475 -15.83 -1.82 -38.06
C GLY A 475 -14.47 -2.50 -37.99
N ALA A 476 -13.47 -1.83 -38.57
CA ALA A 476 -12.15 -2.39 -38.79
C ALA A 476 -11.41 -2.70 -37.47
N ALA A 477 -11.49 -1.82 -36.43
CA ALA A 477 -10.82 -2.05 -35.18
C ALA A 477 -11.39 -3.27 -34.46
N TYR A 478 -12.73 -3.38 -34.36
CA TYR A 478 -13.36 -4.58 -33.82
C TYR A 478 -12.94 -5.85 -34.56
N THR A 479 -13.01 -5.83 -35.93
CA THR A 479 -12.67 -7.00 -36.78
C THR A 479 -11.23 -7.44 -36.57
N ALA A 480 -10.29 -6.50 -36.44
CA ALA A 480 -8.88 -6.78 -36.22
C ALA A 480 -8.61 -7.49 -34.87
N LEU A 481 -9.41 -7.19 -33.84
CA LEU A 481 -9.31 -7.87 -32.55
C LEU A 481 -10.05 -9.20 -32.52
N ALA A 482 -11.16 -9.31 -33.23
CA ALA A 482 -11.92 -10.56 -33.37
C ALA A 482 -11.17 -11.62 -34.19
N GLN A 483 -10.26 -11.19 -35.07
CA GLN A 483 -9.39 -12.04 -35.91
C GLN A 483 -7.93 -11.55 -35.87
N PRO A 484 -7.26 -11.68 -34.70
CA PRO A 484 -5.92 -11.13 -34.51
C PRO A 484 -4.91 -11.89 -35.39
N ALA A 485 -3.86 -11.17 -35.81
CA ALA A 485 -2.74 -11.76 -36.54
C ALA A 485 -2.05 -12.82 -35.67
N LYS A 486 -1.67 -13.95 -36.25
CA LYS A 486 -0.92 -15.01 -35.57
C LYS A 486 0.50 -14.53 -35.26
N VAL A 487 0.86 -14.55 -33.97
CA VAL A 487 2.20 -14.26 -33.48
C VAL A 487 2.69 -15.46 -32.65
N ALA A 488 3.97 -15.76 -32.76
CA ALA A 488 4.56 -16.87 -32.00
C ALA A 488 4.81 -16.42 -30.53
N PHE A 489 4.27 -17.19 -29.60
CA PHE A 489 4.51 -17.05 -28.18
C PHE A 489 4.94 -18.39 -27.59
N THR A 490 5.53 -18.35 -26.38
CA THR A 490 5.85 -19.56 -25.62
C THR A 490 5.31 -19.43 -24.20
N LEU A 491 4.82 -20.55 -23.66
CA LEU A 491 4.43 -20.62 -22.26
C LEU A 491 5.66 -20.61 -21.33
N PRO A 492 5.51 -20.18 -20.07
CA PRO A 492 6.58 -20.25 -19.07
C PRO A 492 7.15 -21.66 -18.93
N THR A 493 8.48 -21.75 -18.83
CA THR A 493 9.20 -22.99 -18.52
C THR A 493 9.46 -23.11 -17.02
N ALA A 494 10.10 -24.23 -16.59
CA ALA A 494 10.48 -24.44 -15.18
C ALA A 494 11.30 -23.27 -14.63
N ASN A 495 10.98 -22.83 -13.41
CA ASN A 495 11.58 -21.67 -12.80
C ASN A 495 12.95 -22.00 -12.16
N ARG A 496 14.02 -21.37 -12.66
CA ARG A 496 15.40 -21.58 -12.20
C ARG A 496 15.68 -21.12 -10.76
N PHE A 497 14.81 -20.32 -10.17
CA PHE A 497 14.95 -19.82 -8.79
C PHE A 497 14.15 -20.62 -7.76
N MET A 498 13.58 -21.75 -8.15
CA MET A 498 12.92 -22.61 -7.20
C MET A 498 13.92 -23.11 -6.14
N PRO A 499 13.60 -23.06 -4.81
CA PRO A 499 14.50 -23.47 -3.77
C PRO A 499 14.84 -24.97 -3.89
N THR A 500 16.13 -25.29 -3.77
CA THR A 500 16.63 -26.67 -3.82
C THR A 500 16.72 -27.30 -2.43
N THR A 501 16.89 -26.48 -1.37
CA THR A 501 16.93 -26.89 0.02
C THR A 501 15.98 -26.08 0.88
N THR A 502 15.33 -26.74 1.84
CA THR A 502 14.42 -26.12 2.82
C THR A 502 14.67 -26.68 4.23
N ALA A 503 15.85 -27.30 4.49
CA ALA A 503 16.20 -27.81 5.81
C ALA A 503 16.49 -26.67 6.80
N LEU A 504 16.09 -26.78 8.06
CA LEU A 504 16.36 -25.79 9.12
C LEU A 504 17.74 -26.03 9.74
N LEU A 505 18.50 -24.95 9.95
CA LEU A 505 19.83 -24.96 10.57
C LEU A 505 19.86 -24.04 11.79
N PRO A 506 20.19 -24.51 13.00
CA PRO A 506 20.24 -23.67 14.20
C PRO A 506 21.62 -23.03 14.42
N GLU A 507 21.72 -21.67 14.58
CA GLU A 507 22.98 -20.98 15.00
C GLU A 507 22.83 -19.56 15.55
N ARG A 508 23.92 -19.01 16.15
CA ARG A 508 24.01 -17.70 16.87
C ARG A 508 24.66 -16.58 16.03
N PRO A 509 24.35 -15.28 16.30
CA PRO A 509 24.86 -14.13 15.52
C PRO A 509 26.33 -13.79 15.76
N LEU A 510 27.10 -13.46 14.68
CA LEU A 510 28.51 -13.01 14.73
C LEU A 510 28.88 -12.03 13.58
N PRO A 511 29.78 -11.04 13.77
CA PRO A 511 30.45 -10.34 12.67
C PRO A 511 31.46 -11.28 12.01
N LEU A 512 31.30 -11.55 10.71
CA LEU A 512 32.15 -12.55 10.00
C LEU A 512 33.21 -11.95 9.10
N ILE A 513 32.98 -10.72 8.55
CA ILE A 513 33.94 -9.99 7.74
C ILE A 513 34.00 -8.55 8.23
N ALA A 514 35.21 -8.06 8.52
CA ALA A 514 35.51 -6.69 8.91
C ALA A 514 36.80 -6.23 8.21
N GLU A 515 36.78 -6.21 6.88
CA GLU A 515 37.90 -5.85 6.01
C GLU A 515 37.67 -4.43 5.44
N PRO A 516 38.77 -3.71 5.10
CA PRO A 516 38.61 -2.49 4.32
C PRO A 516 37.77 -2.73 3.05
N GLY A 517 36.68 -1.98 2.88
CA GLY A 517 35.81 -2.10 1.71
C GLY A 517 34.80 -3.24 1.74
N LEU A 518 34.85 -4.17 2.71
CA LEU A 518 33.91 -5.28 2.82
C LEU A 518 33.57 -5.59 4.28
N GLN A 519 32.31 -5.50 4.62
CA GLN A 519 31.79 -5.83 5.95
C GLN A 519 30.62 -6.82 5.84
N LEU A 520 30.57 -7.81 6.72
CA LEU A 520 29.49 -8.77 6.82
C LEU A 520 29.09 -8.97 8.28
N PHE A 521 27.84 -8.69 8.59
CA PHE A 521 27.18 -9.22 9.80
C PHE A 521 26.32 -10.42 9.45
N TYR A 522 26.38 -11.43 10.31
CA TYR A 522 25.63 -12.67 10.16
C TYR A 522 24.82 -12.97 11.42
N ALA A 523 23.58 -13.40 11.24
CA ALA A 523 22.74 -13.90 12.31
C ALA A 523 22.00 -15.16 11.85
N GLY A 524 22.30 -16.31 12.46
CA GLY A 524 21.51 -17.52 12.31
C GLY A 524 20.09 -17.29 12.83
N GLU A 525 19.13 -18.05 12.29
CA GLU A 525 17.73 -17.92 12.67
C GLU A 525 17.36 -18.99 13.72
N THR A 526 16.95 -18.53 14.90
CA THR A 526 16.59 -19.42 16.01
C THR A 526 15.23 -19.10 16.65
N GLU A 527 14.56 -18.04 16.17
CA GLU A 527 13.30 -17.57 16.74
C GLU A 527 12.09 -18.09 15.95
N PHE A 528 12.12 -17.95 14.63
CA PHE A 528 11.01 -18.32 13.75
C PHE A 528 11.09 -19.79 13.29
N LEU A 529 12.28 -20.39 13.29
CA LEU A 529 12.60 -21.74 12.79
C LEU A 529 11.99 -22.02 11.41
N ARG A 530 12.21 -21.07 10.50
CA ARG A 530 11.77 -21.13 9.10
C ARG A 530 12.97 -21.35 8.19
N PRO A 531 12.89 -22.19 7.14
CA PRO A 531 13.99 -22.38 6.20
C PRO A 531 14.08 -21.19 5.21
N GLN A 532 14.12 -19.96 5.74
CA GLN A 532 14.21 -18.72 4.99
C GLN A 532 15.54 -18.03 5.24
N THR A 533 16.01 -17.32 4.24
CA THR A 533 17.20 -16.48 4.28
C THR A 533 16.82 -15.07 3.87
N ALA A 534 17.25 -14.07 4.64
CA ALA A 534 17.27 -12.67 4.24
C ALA A 534 18.73 -12.26 4.01
N LEU A 535 19.02 -11.78 2.80
CA LEU A 535 20.32 -11.28 2.40
C LEU A 535 20.16 -9.82 1.99
N ILE A 536 20.88 -8.94 2.67
CA ILE A 536 20.91 -7.50 2.36
C ILE A 536 22.37 -7.15 2.07
N TYR A 537 22.61 -6.46 0.97
CA TYR A 537 23.89 -5.77 0.76
C TYR A 537 23.65 -4.36 0.24
N ARG A 538 24.54 -3.44 0.63
CA ARG A 538 24.59 -2.07 0.16
C ARG A 538 26.01 -1.74 -0.28
N PHE A 539 26.15 -1.21 -1.47
CA PHE A 539 27.38 -0.58 -1.90
C PHE A 539 27.31 0.90 -1.53
N VAL A 540 28.25 1.37 -0.72
CA VAL A 540 28.39 2.78 -0.30
C VAL A 540 29.52 3.42 -1.12
N PRO A 541 29.19 4.43 -1.97
CA PRO A 541 30.18 5.08 -2.82
C PRO A 541 30.99 6.14 -2.07
N VAL A 542 31.96 6.73 -2.76
CA VAL A 542 32.68 7.86 -2.23
C VAL A 542 31.90 9.18 -2.33
N ARG A 543 32.14 10.10 -1.38
CA ARG A 543 31.46 11.39 -1.26
C ARG A 543 31.53 12.25 -2.53
N ALA A 544 32.59 12.11 -3.34
CA ALA A 544 32.73 12.79 -4.63
C ALA A 544 31.59 12.49 -5.63
N MET A 545 30.80 11.45 -5.40
CA MET A 545 29.62 11.12 -6.21
C MET A 545 28.37 11.98 -5.89
N ALA A 546 28.38 12.76 -4.81
CA ALA A 546 27.21 13.49 -4.31
C ALA A 546 26.93 14.79 -5.08
N THR A 547 26.40 14.69 -6.28
CA THR A 547 25.99 15.82 -7.12
C THR A 547 24.56 15.62 -7.65
N ALA A 548 23.86 16.70 -8.00
CA ALA A 548 22.54 16.63 -8.61
C ALA A 548 22.54 15.85 -9.94
N GLN A 549 23.62 16.02 -10.75
CA GLN A 549 23.82 15.27 -11.98
C GLN A 549 23.89 13.77 -11.71
N ASN A 550 24.69 13.33 -10.74
CA ASN A 550 24.80 11.92 -10.39
C ASN A 550 23.52 11.39 -9.75
N ALA A 551 22.78 12.20 -8.99
CA ALA A 551 21.48 11.81 -8.45
C ALA A 551 20.46 11.51 -9.57
N ALA A 552 20.40 12.36 -10.58
CA ALA A 552 19.55 12.15 -11.75
C ALA A 552 19.98 10.91 -12.56
N LEU A 553 21.29 10.75 -12.78
CA LEU A 553 21.84 9.58 -13.46
C LEU A 553 21.60 8.28 -12.67
N LEU A 554 21.66 8.32 -11.32
CA LEU A 554 21.34 7.16 -10.49
C LEU A 554 19.86 6.80 -10.50
N ALA A 555 18.96 7.79 -10.53
CA ALA A 555 17.54 7.54 -10.72
C ALA A 555 17.29 6.82 -12.05
N LEU A 556 17.94 7.29 -13.12
CA LEU A 556 17.86 6.66 -14.44
C LEU A 556 18.53 5.28 -14.46
N TYR A 557 19.70 5.15 -13.84
CA TYR A 557 20.40 3.87 -13.66
C TYR A 557 19.51 2.84 -12.95
N GLY A 558 18.90 3.22 -11.83
CA GLY A 558 18.01 2.33 -11.08
C GLY A 558 16.80 1.88 -11.89
N ALA A 559 16.19 2.79 -12.65
CA ALA A 559 15.09 2.46 -13.55
C ALA A 559 15.54 1.50 -14.66
N CYS A 560 16.70 1.76 -15.29
CA CYS A 560 17.28 0.90 -16.32
C CYS A 560 17.67 -0.48 -15.79
N LEU A 561 18.27 -0.54 -14.60
CA LEU A 561 18.64 -1.81 -13.95
C LEU A 561 17.39 -2.65 -13.64
N ASN A 562 16.36 -2.03 -13.07
CA ASN A 562 15.09 -2.72 -12.78
C ASN A 562 14.42 -3.23 -14.06
N ASP A 563 14.48 -2.47 -15.14
CA ASP A 563 13.96 -2.91 -16.43
C ASP A 563 14.76 -4.09 -17.02
N ALA A 564 16.08 -4.03 -16.94
CA ALA A 564 16.96 -5.12 -17.40
C ALA A 564 16.77 -6.40 -16.58
N LEU A 565 16.46 -6.27 -15.29
CA LEU A 565 16.23 -7.40 -14.37
C LEU A 565 14.76 -7.88 -14.32
N ALA A 566 13.85 -7.23 -15.02
CA ALA A 566 12.40 -7.48 -14.84
C ALA A 566 12.02 -8.95 -15.00
N ALA A 567 12.51 -9.63 -16.05
CA ALA A 567 12.22 -11.04 -16.28
C ALA A 567 12.80 -11.97 -15.19
N ASP A 568 13.99 -11.64 -14.68
CA ASP A 568 14.62 -12.40 -13.60
C ASP A 568 13.95 -12.13 -12.25
N ALA A 569 13.53 -10.89 -12.03
CA ALA A 569 12.78 -10.50 -10.83
C ALA A 569 11.40 -11.18 -10.78
N ASP A 570 10.71 -11.27 -11.92
CA ASP A 570 9.44 -11.99 -12.04
C ASP A 570 9.64 -13.49 -11.75
N ALA A 571 10.63 -14.14 -12.37
CA ALA A 571 10.95 -15.53 -12.10
C ALA A 571 11.32 -15.77 -10.63
N ALA A 572 12.08 -14.86 -10.02
CA ALA A 572 12.45 -14.95 -8.61
C ALA A 572 11.24 -14.77 -7.68
N ALA A 573 10.35 -13.81 -7.97
CA ALA A 573 9.11 -13.63 -7.22
C ALA A 573 8.20 -14.87 -7.30
N LEU A 574 8.11 -15.50 -8.45
CA LEU A 574 7.38 -16.75 -8.66
C LEU A 574 8.00 -17.93 -7.89
N ALA A 575 9.32 -17.87 -7.60
CA ALA A 575 10.00 -18.82 -6.71
C ALA A 575 9.85 -18.46 -5.22
N GLY A 576 9.04 -17.49 -4.87
CA GLY A 576 8.77 -17.07 -3.49
C GLY A 576 9.81 -16.12 -2.91
N LEU A 577 10.60 -15.44 -3.76
CA LEU A 577 11.52 -14.41 -3.27
C LEU A 577 10.82 -13.06 -3.19
N THR A 578 11.08 -12.34 -2.11
CA THR A 578 10.78 -10.92 -1.98
C THR A 578 12.04 -10.13 -2.27
N ILE A 579 11.97 -9.19 -3.21
CA ILE A 579 13.12 -8.48 -3.75
C ILE A 579 12.90 -6.97 -3.62
N ALA A 580 13.93 -6.24 -3.21
CA ALA A 580 13.98 -4.79 -3.29
C ALA A 580 15.37 -4.35 -3.74
N THR A 581 15.42 -3.50 -4.78
CA THR A 581 16.65 -2.87 -5.28
C THR A 581 16.44 -1.37 -5.27
N GLU A 582 17.28 -0.66 -4.55
CA GLU A 582 17.25 0.79 -4.41
C GLU A 582 18.56 1.39 -4.88
N ALA A 583 18.52 2.37 -5.76
CA ALA A 583 19.67 3.13 -6.21
C ALA A 583 19.53 4.59 -5.79
N THR A 584 20.37 5.01 -4.85
CA THR A 584 20.41 6.37 -4.33
C THR A 584 21.85 6.88 -4.28
N LEU A 585 22.04 8.17 -4.06
CA LEU A 585 23.40 8.71 -3.84
C LEU A 585 24.13 8.01 -2.68
N GLU A 586 23.42 7.65 -1.63
CA GLU A 586 23.96 7.00 -0.45
C GLU A 586 24.31 5.53 -0.67
N GLY A 587 24.00 4.99 -1.83
CA GLY A 587 24.36 3.65 -2.23
C GLY A 587 23.32 2.93 -3.08
N VAL A 588 23.74 1.81 -3.63
CA VAL A 588 22.86 0.82 -4.25
C VAL A 588 22.69 -0.32 -3.25
N ARG A 589 21.46 -0.50 -2.85
CA ARG A 589 21.05 -1.50 -1.86
C ARG A 589 20.21 -2.58 -2.52
N VAL A 590 20.51 -3.83 -2.21
CA VAL A 590 19.76 -4.99 -2.67
C VAL A 590 19.34 -5.80 -1.45
N LYS A 591 18.05 -6.08 -1.34
CA LYS A 591 17.48 -6.95 -0.33
C LYS A 591 16.76 -8.11 -1.01
N VAL A 592 17.08 -9.32 -0.62
CA VAL A 592 16.41 -10.54 -1.11
C VAL A 592 16.06 -11.43 0.07
N THR A 593 14.81 -11.83 0.18
CA THR A 593 14.32 -12.77 1.20
C THR A 593 13.57 -13.90 0.52
N GLY A 594 13.78 -15.13 0.97
CA GLY A 594 13.09 -16.30 0.43
C GLY A 594 13.56 -17.59 1.05
N PHE A 595 13.15 -18.72 0.49
CA PHE A 595 13.46 -20.04 1.03
C PHE A 595 14.86 -20.53 0.63
N GLY A 596 15.54 -21.20 1.56
CA GLY A 596 16.80 -21.88 1.33
C GLY A 596 17.91 -20.97 0.80
N ASP A 597 18.56 -21.42 -0.26
CA ASP A 597 19.67 -20.78 -0.96
C ASP A 597 19.23 -19.86 -2.13
N SER A 598 17.98 -19.85 -2.48
CA SER A 598 17.42 -19.04 -3.59
C SER A 598 17.77 -17.55 -3.48
N PRO A 599 17.75 -16.90 -2.29
CA PRO A 599 18.15 -15.50 -2.17
C PRO A 599 19.60 -15.24 -2.59
N VAL A 600 20.53 -16.17 -2.33
CA VAL A 600 21.94 -16.05 -2.73
C VAL A 600 22.09 -16.11 -4.24
N LEU A 601 21.36 -17.01 -4.91
CA LEU A 601 21.39 -17.14 -6.36
C LEU A 601 20.97 -15.83 -7.04
N TYR A 602 19.85 -15.26 -6.59
CA TYR A 602 19.34 -14.02 -7.17
C TYR A 602 20.23 -12.81 -6.81
N ALA A 603 20.66 -12.67 -5.55
CA ALA A 603 21.53 -11.57 -5.12
C ALA A 603 22.87 -11.55 -5.89
N THR A 604 23.46 -12.74 -6.14
CA THR A 604 24.67 -12.90 -6.94
C THR A 604 24.41 -12.52 -8.42
N HIS A 605 23.27 -12.89 -8.94
CA HIS A 605 22.88 -12.49 -10.31
C HIS A 605 22.78 -10.97 -10.41
N VAL A 606 22.07 -10.31 -9.50
CA VAL A 606 22.00 -8.84 -9.46
C VAL A 606 23.37 -8.21 -9.38
N ALA A 607 24.24 -8.70 -8.47
CA ALA A 607 25.61 -8.17 -8.32
C ALA A 607 26.43 -8.26 -9.63
N THR A 608 26.18 -9.29 -10.45
CA THR A 608 26.81 -9.43 -11.78
C THR A 608 26.30 -8.36 -12.74
N GLN A 609 25.02 -7.96 -12.62
CA GLN A 609 24.39 -7.00 -13.52
C GLN A 609 24.72 -5.54 -13.18
N LEU A 610 25.05 -5.21 -11.91
CA LEU A 610 25.23 -3.82 -11.48
C LEU A 610 26.11 -2.95 -12.37
N ARG A 611 27.14 -3.53 -13.00
CA ARG A 611 28.04 -2.83 -13.93
C ARG A 611 27.93 -3.30 -15.37
N ALA A 612 27.22 -4.40 -15.63
CA ALA A 612 27.31 -5.13 -16.91
C ALA A 612 26.00 -5.21 -17.68
N PHE A 613 24.87 -4.80 -17.09
CA PHE A 613 23.58 -4.84 -17.79
C PHE A 613 23.60 -3.92 -19.02
N THR A 614 22.82 -4.31 -20.02
CA THR A 614 22.70 -3.56 -21.27
C THR A 614 21.23 -3.39 -21.65
N LEU A 615 20.94 -2.29 -22.31
CA LEU A 615 19.64 -2.03 -22.94
C LEU A 615 19.85 -1.65 -24.40
N THR A 616 18.86 -1.95 -25.22
CA THR A 616 18.82 -1.38 -26.57
C THR A 616 18.56 0.13 -26.50
N PRO A 617 19.00 0.93 -27.50
CA PRO A 617 18.72 2.38 -27.50
C PRO A 617 17.23 2.69 -27.33
N ALA A 618 16.37 2.00 -28.08
CA ALA A 618 14.92 2.19 -27.99
C ALA A 618 14.37 1.87 -26.60
N ARG A 619 14.94 0.84 -25.91
CA ARG A 619 14.52 0.50 -24.56
C ARG A 619 14.96 1.52 -23.53
N PHE A 620 16.20 2.00 -23.66
CA PHE A 620 16.71 3.09 -22.84
C PHE A 620 15.84 4.35 -22.97
N ASP A 621 15.49 4.74 -24.19
CA ASP A 621 14.65 5.91 -24.45
C ASP A 621 13.26 5.75 -23.80
N ALA A 622 12.68 4.55 -23.86
CA ALA A 622 11.39 4.26 -23.23
C ALA A 622 11.44 4.34 -21.69
N VAL A 623 12.50 3.81 -21.07
CA VAL A 623 12.72 3.89 -19.61
C VAL A 623 12.96 5.34 -19.19
N LYS A 624 13.80 6.06 -19.93
CA LYS A 624 14.07 7.48 -19.70
C LYS A 624 12.80 8.32 -19.82
N ASP A 625 11.98 8.12 -20.85
CA ASP A 625 10.71 8.80 -21.00
C ASP A 625 9.77 8.54 -19.81
N SER A 626 9.72 7.31 -19.30
CA SER A 626 8.92 6.96 -18.13
C SER A 626 9.40 7.72 -16.88
N LEU A 627 10.70 7.78 -16.62
CA LEU A 627 11.28 8.55 -15.53
C LEU A 627 10.95 10.04 -15.67
N LEU A 628 11.17 10.60 -16.86
CA LEU A 628 10.95 12.03 -17.13
C LEU A 628 9.48 12.42 -16.95
N ARG A 629 8.53 11.54 -17.31
CA ARG A 629 7.10 11.78 -17.03
C ARG A 629 6.83 11.88 -15.52
N GLY A 630 7.42 10.99 -14.73
CA GLY A 630 7.32 11.05 -13.27
C GLY A 630 7.87 12.36 -12.72
N LEU A 631 9.05 12.78 -13.18
CA LEU A 631 9.67 14.04 -12.76
C LEU A 631 8.85 15.28 -13.19
N ARG A 632 8.29 15.30 -14.40
CA ARG A 632 7.41 16.40 -14.88
C ARG A 632 6.08 16.44 -14.11
N SER A 633 5.56 15.28 -13.70
CA SER A 633 4.34 15.19 -12.91
C SER A 633 4.54 15.44 -11.42
N TYR A 634 5.79 15.57 -10.96
CA TYR A 634 6.10 15.80 -9.55
C TYR A 634 5.40 17.04 -8.95
N PRO A 635 5.30 18.20 -9.63
CA PRO A 635 4.59 19.37 -9.11
C PRO A 635 3.09 19.12 -8.85
N GLU A 636 2.50 18.08 -9.45
CA GLU A 636 1.10 17.67 -9.25
C GLU A 636 0.92 16.67 -8.10
N THR A 637 1.99 16.42 -7.34
CA THR A 637 1.93 15.57 -6.15
C THR A 637 1.16 16.27 -5.02
N GLU A 638 0.57 15.50 -4.11
CA GLU A 638 -0.14 16.04 -2.94
C GLU A 638 0.77 16.98 -2.11
N ALA A 639 0.23 18.13 -1.71
CA ALA A 639 1.00 19.21 -1.10
C ALA A 639 1.82 18.75 0.14
N TYR A 640 1.27 17.88 0.98
CA TYR A 640 2.01 17.39 2.15
C TYR A 640 3.22 16.53 1.78
N LYS A 641 3.16 15.78 0.67
CA LYS A 641 4.31 14.99 0.16
C LYS A 641 5.40 15.89 -0.40
N LEU A 642 5.01 16.89 -1.20
CA LEU A 642 5.95 17.93 -1.66
C LEU A 642 6.64 18.61 -0.48
N ALA A 643 5.89 18.92 0.60
CA ALA A 643 6.44 19.53 1.80
C ALA A 643 7.41 18.58 2.53
N GLN A 644 7.12 17.28 2.57
CA GLN A 644 8.02 16.27 3.15
C GLN A 644 9.32 16.14 2.35
N ASP A 645 9.26 16.12 1.03
CA ASP A 645 10.45 16.05 0.17
C ASP A 645 11.35 17.30 0.34
N ARG A 646 10.76 18.49 0.41
CA ARG A 646 11.49 19.75 0.69
C ARG A 646 12.11 19.72 2.08
N ARG A 647 11.38 19.24 3.09
CA ARG A 647 11.90 19.04 4.45
C ARG A 647 13.13 18.11 4.46
N ASP A 648 13.06 16.99 3.75
CA ASP A 648 14.15 16.04 3.64
C ASP A 648 15.34 16.64 2.90
N ALA A 649 15.11 17.37 1.82
CA ALA A 649 16.14 18.11 1.10
C ALA A 649 16.82 19.19 1.96
N LEU A 650 16.07 19.81 2.87
CA LEU A 650 16.58 20.79 3.81
C LEU A 650 17.41 20.14 4.92
N SER A 651 17.02 18.93 5.38
CA SER A 651 17.63 18.27 6.51
C SER A 651 18.94 17.53 6.18
N ARG A 652 19.05 16.91 5.00
CA ARG A 652 20.21 16.08 4.59
C ARG A 652 21.27 16.91 3.88
N GLU A 653 22.52 16.57 4.07
CA GLU A 653 23.63 17.25 3.40
C GLU A 653 23.50 17.19 1.87
N PHE A 654 23.26 15.99 1.35
CA PHE A 654 23.05 15.74 -0.08
C PHE A 654 21.68 15.11 -0.29
N ALA A 655 20.72 15.93 -0.67
CA ALA A 655 19.41 15.50 -1.10
C ALA A 655 18.90 16.48 -2.14
N PHE A 656 18.47 15.97 -3.27
CA PHE A 656 17.99 16.71 -4.42
C PHE A 656 16.55 16.29 -4.68
N PRO A 657 15.56 17.18 -4.53
CA PRO A 657 14.16 16.89 -4.86
C PRO A 657 13.98 16.58 -6.33
N PRO A 658 12.90 15.90 -6.72
CA PRO A 658 12.65 15.49 -8.11
C PRO A 658 12.67 16.61 -9.15
N ASP A 659 12.27 17.84 -8.81
CA ASP A 659 12.32 19.00 -9.69
C ASP A 659 13.77 19.41 -10.07
N GLU A 660 14.74 19.20 -9.18
CA GLU A 660 16.15 19.44 -9.48
C GLU A 660 16.78 18.35 -10.36
N LEU A 661 16.13 17.18 -10.45
CA LEU A 661 16.62 16.05 -11.26
C LEU A 661 16.15 16.12 -12.72
N LEU A 662 15.10 16.88 -13.03
CA LEU A 662 14.46 16.88 -14.36
C LEU A 662 15.43 17.32 -15.47
N ALA A 663 16.11 18.45 -15.29
CA ALA A 663 17.01 18.98 -16.31
C ALA A 663 18.22 18.05 -16.58
N PRO A 664 18.98 17.59 -15.54
CA PRO A 664 20.08 16.67 -15.77
C PRO A 664 19.61 15.30 -16.30
N ALA A 665 18.43 14.78 -15.87
CA ALA A 665 17.89 13.53 -16.43
C ALA A 665 17.49 13.69 -17.91
N THR A 666 16.96 14.86 -18.29
CA THR A 666 16.61 15.15 -19.69
C THR A 666 17.84 15.14 -20.60
N ALA A 667 18.95 15.69 -20.15
CA ALA A 667 20.20 15.74 -20.90
C ALA A 667 20.94 14.38 -20.95
N ALA A 668 20.66 13.47 -20.00
CA ALA A 668 21.38 12.20 -19.84
C ALA A 668 21.27 11.28 -21.06
N THR A 669 22.38 10.64 -21.41
CA THR A 669 22.47 9.61 -22.45
C THR A 669 22.68 8.23 -21.83
N TRP A 670 22.49 7.16 -22.62
CA TRP A 670 22.87 5.82 -22.20
C TRP A 670 24.35 5.69 -21.83
N ALA A 671 25.22 6.34 -22.59
CA ALA A 671 26.66 6.38 -22.29
C ALA A 671 26.96 7.02 -20.93
N ASP A 672 26.23 8.07 -20.55
CA ASP A 672 26.39 8.71 -19.23
C ASP A 672 25.99 7.76 -18.11
N VAL A 673 24.89 7.00 -18.27
CA VAL A 673 24.45 6.00 -17.30
C VAL A 673 25.47 4.88 -17.14
N GLN A 674 26.02 4.37 -18.27
CA GLN A 674 27.07 3.36 -18.22
C GLN A 674 28.36 3.89 -17.56
N ALA A 675 28.78 5.09 -17.93
CA ALA A 675 29.95 5.74 -17.33
C ALA A 675 29.75 5.97 -15.82
N LEU A 676 28.54 6.39 -15.42
CA LEU A 676 28.22 6.50 -14.00
C LEU A 676 28.35 5.15 -13.30
N ALA A 677 27.77 4.07 -13.83
CA ALA A 677 27.83 2.75 -13.21
C ALA A 677 29.28 2.30 -13.00
N GLN A 678 30.15 2.47 -14.02
CA GLN A 678 31.58 2.15 -13.90
C GLN A 678 32.26 2.95 -12.80
N LYS A 679 31.99 4.25 -12.73
CA LYS A 679 32.60 5.17 -11.76
C LYS A 679 32.03 4.99 -10.35
N PHE A 680 30.74 4.81 -10.23
CA PHE A 680 30.03 4.69 -8.95
C PHE A 680 30.52 3.47 -8.16
N PHE A 681 30.64 2.30 -8.83
CA PHE A 681 31.06 1.06 -8.22
C PHE A 681 32.60 0.86 -8.23
N ALA A 682 33.39 1.85 -8.67
CA ALA A 682 34.85 1.69 -8.74
C ALA A 682 35.50 1.65 -7.36
N THR A 683 35.06 2.52 -6.45
CA THR A 683 35.66 2.68 -5.13
C THR A 683 34.59 2.94 -4.09
N GLY A 684 34.60 2.19 -2.99
CA GLY A 684 33.60 2.31 -1.95
C GLY A 684 33.69 1.22 -0.89
N ARG A 685 32.58 0.95 -0.23
CA ARG A 685 32.43 -0.11 0.77
C ARG A 685 31.18 -0.93 0.49
N ILE A 686 31.29 -2.24 0.63
CA ILE A 686 30.14 -3.16 0.63
C ILE A 686 29.82 -3.48 2.08
N GLU A 687 28.58 -3.21 2.46
CA GLU A 687 27.97 -3.55 3.73
C GLU A 687 26.98 -4.67 3.50
N ALA A 688 27.14 -5.80 4.16
CA ALA A 688 26.28 -6.96 3.99
C ALA A 688 25.74 -7.46 5.32
N LEU A 689 24.52 -7.97 5.28
CA LEU A 689 23.88 -8.74 6.34
C LEU A 689 23.29 -10.01 5.73
N VAL A 690 23.56 -11.14 6.37
CA VAL A 690 22.89 -12.40 6.13
C VAL A 690 22.21 -12.85 7.41
N HIS A 691 20.89 -13.04 7.36
CA HIS A 691 20.11 -13.57 8.46
C HIS A 691 19.27 -14.74 8.00
N GLY A 692 19.27 -15.84 8.76
CA GLY A 692 18.39 -16.99 8.48
C GLY A 692 19.11 -18.29 8.26
N HIS A 693 18.76 -18.97 7.18
CA HIS A 693 19.03 -20.38 6.91
C HIS A 693 20.38 -20.68 6.23
N LEU A 694 21.29 -19.74 6.13
CA LEU A 694 22.65 -20.04 5.63
C LEU A 694 23.60 -20.34 6.77
N THR A 695 24.60 -21.24 6.53
CA THR A 695 25.72 -21.38 7.47
C THR A 695 26.64 -20.15 7.41
N PRO A 696 27.46 -19.89 8.45
CA PRO A 696 28.45 -18.81 8.42
C PRO A 696 29.40 -18.88 7.21
N GLU A 697 29.86 -20.08 6.86
CA GLU A 697 30.76 -20.33 5.72
C GLU A 697 30.05 -19.99 4.39
N ALA A 698 28.78 -20.40 4.23
CA ALA A 698 27.99 -20.08 3.05
C ALA A 698 27.71 -18.56 2.96
N ALA A 699 27.46 -17.90 4.09
CA ALA A 699 27.27 -16.45 4.13
C ALA A 699 28.56 -15.68 3.74
N ILE A 700 29.72 -16.13 4.23
CA ILE A 700 31.04 -15.59 3.82
C ILE A 700 31.26 -15.80 2.32
N ALA A 701 31.05 -17.02 1.83
CA ALA A 701 31.24 -17.36 0.42
C ALA A 701 30.33 -16.54 -0.50
N ALA A 702 29.03 -16.42 -0.15
CA ALA A 702 28.06 -15.60 -0.87
C ALA A 702 28.49 -14.12 -0.92
N THR A 703 28.87 -13.56 0.24
CA THR A 703 29.27 -12.16 0.36
C THR A 703 30.55 -11.86 -0.44
N ARG A 704 31.56 -12.74 -0.39
CA ARG A 704 32.79 -12.60 -1.19
C ARG A 704 32.51 -12.74 -2.69
N THR A 705 31.62 -13.63 -3.07
CA THR A 705 31.18 -13.78 -4.47
C THR A 705 30.52 -12.51 -4.95
N ILE A 706 29.56 -11.93 -4.19
CA ILE A 706 28.90 -10.67 -4.50
C ILE A 706 29.93 -9.54 -4.61
N ALA A 707 30.86 -9.42 -3.63
CA ALA A 707 31.92 -8.41 -3.65
C ALA A 707 32.84 -8.56 -4.87
N GLY A 708 33.22 -9.78 -5.22
CA GLY A 708 34.02 -10.07 -6.43
C GLY A 708 33.31 -9.69 -7.73
N LYS A 709 31.97 -9.87 -7.79
CA LYS A 709 31.17 -9.45 -8.97
C LYS A 709 31.06 -7.94 -9.08
N ILE A 710 30.94 -7.22 -7.96
CA ILE A 710 30.95 -5.75 -7.95
C ILE A 710 32.35 -5.22 -8.29
N GLY A 711 33.40 -5.84 -7.79
CA GLY A 711 34.79 -5.54 -8.15
C GLY A 711 35.25 -4.14 -7.73
N ALA A 712 34.77 -3.63 -6.59
CA ALA A 712 35.15 -2.32 -6.08
C ALA A 712 36.48 -2.35 -5.32
N THR A 713 37.23 -1.25 -5.40
CA THR A 713 38.36 -1.01 -4.49
C THR A 713 37.86 -0.38 -3.18
N ALA A 714 38.55 -0.69 -2.07
CA ALA A 714 38.18 -0.15 -0.76
C ALA A 714 38.42 1.37 -0.69
N ALA A 715 37.46 2.11 -0.16
CA ALA A 715 37.59 3.52 0.19
C ALA A 715 37.90 3.69 1.69
N PRO A 716 38.69 4.69 2.10
CA PRO A 716 38.82 5.04 3.51
C PRO A 716 37.48 5.59 4.03
N GLU A 717 37.19 5.37 5.31
CA GLU A 717 35.88 5.76 5.94
C GLU A 717 35.57 7.24 5.71
N SER A 718 36.56 8.12 5.83
CA SER A 718 36.40 9.57 5.63
C SER A 718 36.00 9.99 4.20
N ALA A 719 36.24 9.12 3.21
CA ALA A 719 35.85 9.38 1.82
C ALA A 719 34.47 8.85 1.46
N LEU A 720 33.85 8.03 2.29
CA LEU A 720 32.54 7.43 2.02
C LEU A 720 31.41 8.47 2.06
N LEU A 721 30.42 8.28 1.23
CA LEU A 721 29.19 9.09 1.23
C LEU A 721 28.22 8.55 2.27
N LEU A 722 28.42 8.95 3.51
CA LEU A 722 27.51 8.63 4.61
C LEU A 722 26.45 9.73 4.77
N ARG A 723 25.25 9.34 5.18
CA ARG A 723 24.16 10.28 5.47
C ARG A 723 24.51 11.16 6.65
N ARG A 724 24.32 12.47 6.48
CA ARG A 724 24.48 13.46 7.55
C ARG A 724 23.31 14.43 7.54
N HIS A 725 22.98 14.92 8.73
CA HIS A 725 21.88 15.87 8.93
C HIS A 725 22.41 17.23 9.40
N ILE A 726 21.70 18.28 9.02
CA ILE A 726 22.00 19.65 9.40
C ILE A 726 21.92 19.84 10.91
N VAL A 727 22.84 20.63 11.44
CA VAL A 727 22.84 21.08 12.84
C VAL A 727 22.17 22.45 12.89
N LEU A 728 21.09 22.56 13.68
CA LEU A 728 20.39 23.82 13.92
C LEU A 728 20.73 24.39 15.31
N ALA A 729 20.82 25.70 15.42
CA ALA A 729 20.99 26.40 16.68
C ALA A 729 19.69 26.42 17.50
N ALA A 730 19.81 26.62 18.83
CA ALA A 730 18.63 26.86 19.67
C ALA A 730 17.94 28.17 19.24
N GLY A 731 16.61 28.14 19.19
CA GLY A 731 15.78 29.24 18.73
C GLY A 731 15.74 29.42 17.21
N GLU A 732 16.49 28.64 16.44
CA GLU A 732 16.51 28.73 14.97
C GLU A 732 15.24 28.13 14.36
N ASP A 733 14.60 28.89 13.45
CA ASP A 733 13.51 28.45 12.61
C ASP A 733 13.90 28.60 11.14
N VAL A 734 14.15 27.47 10.47
CA VAL A 734 14.48 27.46 9.04
C VAL A 734 13.20 27.28 8.24
N VAL A 735 12.81 28.32 7.53
CA VAL A 735 11.58 28.34 6.73
C VAL A 735 11.91 28.17 5.25
N ASP A 736 11.37 27.13 4.64
CA ASP A 736 11.26 26.95 3.19
C ASP A 736 9.82 27.20 2.78
N ALA A 737 9.60 28.12 1.86
CA ALA A 737 8.27 28.49 1.43
C ALA A 737 8.20 28.66 -0.09
N GLY A 738 7.06 28.28 -0.68
CA GLY A 738 6.91 28.37 -2.13
C GLY A 738 5.49 28.18 -2.62
N LEU A 739 5.28 28.48 -3.90
CA LEU A 739 4.05 28.22 -4.63
C LEU A 739 4.08 26.78 -5.19
N ILE A 740 2.92 26.15 -5.22
CA ILE A 740 2.71 24.86 -5.88
C ILE A 740 1.50 24.93 -6.84
N ALA A 741 1.50 24.07 -7.85
CA ALA A 741 0.45 23.99 -8.85
C ALA A 741 -0.89 23.46 -8.28
N GLY A 742 -0.83 22.70 -7.18
CA GLY A 742 -1.97 22.04 -6.56
C GLY A 742 -2.99 22.99 -5.93
N VAL A 743 -4.18 22.46 -5.62
CA VAL A 743 -5.27 23.22 -4.99
C VAL A 743 -5.19 23.24 -3.46
N ASN A 744 -4.43 22.32 -2.86
CA ASN A 744 -4.25 22.21 -1.42
C ASN A 744 -2.96 22.93 -1.00
N SER A 745 -3.04 23.73 0.08
CA SER A 745 -1.87 24.26 0.76
C SER A 745 -1.33 23.25 1.78
N ALA A 746 -0.04 23.33 2.14
CA ALA A 746 0.53 22.50 3.18
C ALA A 746 1.40 23.29 4.16
N PHE A 747 1.23 22.95 5.42
CA PHE A 747 2.12 23.31 6.52
C PHE A 747 2.75 22.02 7.06
N VAL A 748 4.09 21.98 7.11
CA VAL A 748 4.85 20.91 7.79
C VAL A 748 5.90 21.57 8.66
N GLN A 749 5.97 21.19 9.92
CA GLN A 749 6.98 21.69 10.85
C GLN A 749 7.57 20.56 11.66
N ASP A 750 8.90 20.42 11.61
CA ASP A 750 9.65 19.60 12.56
C ASP A 750 10.16 20.47 13.71
N ARG A 751 10.07 19.94 14.93
CA ARG A 751 10.72 20.46 16.12
C ARG A 751 11.71 19.43 16.65
N LEU A 752 13.00 19.74 16.50
CA LEU A 752 14.07 18.79 16.77
C LEU A 752 14.24 18.57 18.26
N LEU A 753 14.32 17.31 18.65
CA LEU A 753 14.68 16.91 20.00
C LEU A 753 16.17 17.17 20.26
N PRO A 754 16.56 17.36 21.51
CA PRO A 754 17.93 17.78 21.83
C PRO A 754 19.01 16.77 21.46
N ASP A 755 18.69 15.48 21.53
CA ASP A 755 19.61 14.36 21.33
C ASP A 755 18.83 13.07 20.99
N ASP A 756 19.56 11.98 20.86
CA ASP A 756 19.04 10.63 20.64
C ASP A 756 19.36 9.68 21.83
N ALA A 757 19.51 10.23 23.04
CA ALA A 757 19.73 9.44 24.23
C ALA A 757 18.56 8.48 24.54
N PRO A 758 18.79 7.35 25.24
CA PRO A 758 17.73 6.42 25.61
C PRO A 758 16.53 7.07 26.31
N ALA A 759 16.81 8.02 27.21
CA ALA A 759 15.75 8.75 27.92
C ALA A 759 14.94 9.65 26.97
N THR A 760 15.61 10.33 26.03
CA THR A 760 14.94 11.15 25.02
C THR A 760 14.08 10.28 24.09
N ARG A 761 14.58 9.11 23.67
CA ARG A 761 13.82 8.16 22.85
C ARG A 761 12.55 7.66 23.58
N ALA A 762 12.68 7.28 24.85
CA ALA A 762 11.56 6.83 25.66
C ALA A 762 10.51 7.94 25.84
N ALA A 763 10.95 9.14 26.24
CA ALA A 763 10.05 10.28 26.41
C ALA A 763 9.38 10.70 25.10
N ALA A 764 10.09 10.66 23.97
CA ALA A 764 9.56 11.00 22.64
C ALA A 764 8.40 10.08 22.23
N LEU A 765 8.46 8.79 22.56
CA LEU A 765 7.35 7.85 22.27
C LEU A 765 6.12 8.14 23.12
N VAL A 766 6.30 8.38 24.42
CA VAL A 766 5.20 8.78 25.31
C VAL A 766 4.57 10.09 24.83
N LEU A 767 5.39 11.06 24.48
CA LEU A 767 4.93 12.35 23.97
C LEU A 767 4.28 12.22 22.58
N SER A 768 4.71 11.30 21.72
CA SER A 768 4.04 11.03 20.45
C SER A 768 2.58 10.59 20.64
N ASN A 769 2.35 9.66 21.58
CA ASN A 769 1.00 9.20 21.93
C ASN A 769 0.15 10.34 22.54
N PHE A 770 0.78 11.22 23.32
CA PHE A 770 0.11 12.39 23.89
C PHE A 770 -0.24 13.46 22.84
N LEU A 771 0.65 13.73 21.87
CA LEU A 771 0.48 14.82 20.90
C LEU A 771 -0.55 14.50 19.81
N SER A 772 -0.65 13.24 19.41
CA SER A 772 -1.39 12.81 18.21
C SER A 772 -2.87 13.17 18.28
N GLU A 773 -3.55 12.71 19.31
CA GLU A 773 -5.00 12.87 19.44
C GLU A 773 -5.43 14.34 19.66
N PRO A 774 -4.87 15.09 20.64
CA PRO A 774 -5.30 16.47 20.84
C PRO A 774 -5.07 17.38 19.64
N PHE A 775 -3.97 17.18 18.89
CA PHE A 775 -3.69 17.94 17.69
C PHE A 775 -4.69 17.64 16.58
N TYR A 776 -5.01 16.37 16.40
CA TYR A 776 -5.99 15.91 15.41
C TYR A 776 -7.40 16.40 15.80
N SER A 777 -7.82 16.17 17.03
CA SER A 777 -9.16 16.53 17.52
C SER A 777 -9.41 18.03 17.41
N GLU A 778 -8.44 18.86 17.81
CA GLU A 778 -8.59 20.32 17.75
C GLU A 778 -8.59 20.84 16.30
N LEU A 779 -7.59 20.46 15.51
CA LEU A 779 -7.37 21.12 14.22
C LEU A 779 -8.15 20.47 13.07
N ARG A 780 -8.35 19.13 13.13
CA ARG A 780 -9.18 18.44 12.12
C ARG A 780 -10.65 18.44 12.51
N THR A 781 -10.98 18.00 13.74
CA THR A 781 -12.37 17.75 14.10
C THR A 781 -13.11 19.03 14.47
N LYS A 782 -12.54 19.89 15.34
CA LYS A 782 -13.20 21.13 15.79
C LYS A 782 -13.03 22.28 14.79
N GLN A 783 -11.78 22.52 14.35
CA GLN A 783 -11.51 23.64 13.41
C GLN A 783 -11.70 23.27 11.95
N GLN A 784 -11.82 21.99 11.61
CA GLN A 784 -12.07 21.48 10.24
C GLN A 784 -11.07 22.00 9.19
N LEU A 785 -9.78 22.07 9.57
CA LEU A 785 -8.78 22.68 8.69
C LEU A 785 -8.50 21.89 7.43
N GLY A 786 -8.55 20.55 7.50
CA GLY A 786 -8.29 19.66 6.35
C GLY A 786 -8.37 18.19 6.70
N TYR A 787 -8.21 17.34 5.70
CA TYR A 787 -8.21 15.87 5.89
C TYR A 787 -6.89 15.34 6.44
N ILE A 788 -5.76 15.86 5.96
CA ILE A 788 -4.44 15.49 6.47
C ILE A 788 -4.07 16.45 7.59
N VAL A 789 -4.24 16.00 8.82
CA VAL A 789 -3.84 16.71 10.04
C VAL A 789 -3.23 15.67 10.97
N GLY A 790 -2.02 15.93 11.49
CA GLY A 790 -1.39 14.98 12.39
C GLY A 790 -0.18 15.54 13.10
N ALA A 791 0.11 14.96 14.26
CA ALA A 791 1.31 15.18 15.03
C ALA A 791 1.90 13.83 15.43
N ASN A 792 3.18 13.61 15.15
CA ASN A 792 3.85 12.36 15.51
C ASN A 792 5.33 12.59 15.79
N THR A 793 5.99 11.57 16.34
CA THR A 793 7.45 11.53 16.43
C THR A 793 8.02 10.88 15.19
N SER A 794 8.98 11.54 14.59
CA SER A 794 9.74 11.05 13.44
C SER A 794 11.24 11.09 13.74
N GLY A 795 12.05 10.48 12.88
CA GLY A 795 13.49 10.52 13.02
C GLY A 795 14.21 9.98 11.80
N SER A 796 15.46 10.39 11.65
CA SER A 796 16.38 9.84 10.66
C SER A 796 17.76 9.76 11.31
N LEU A 797 18.36 8.56 11.31
CA LEU A 797 19.59 8.27 12.05
C LEU A 797 19.44 8.67 13.54
N ARG A 798 20.33 9.55 13.99
CA ARG A 798 20.38 10.05 15.38
C ARG A 798 19.61 11.36 15.58
N GLN A 799 18.96 11.94 14.54
CA GLN A 799 18.04 13.09 14.69
C GLN A 799 16.63 12.59 14.95
N ARG A 800 16.00 13.11 16.01
CA ARG A 800 14.60 12.91 16.33
C ARG A 800 13.87 14.24 16.38
N TYR A 801 12.58 14.22 16.03
CA TYR A 801 11.78 15.43 16.00
C TYR A 801 10.29 15.11 16.12
N PHE A 802 9.53 16.06 16.66
CA PHE A 802 8.09 16.06 16.50
C PHE A 802 7.75 16.71 15.18
N THR A 803 6.94 16.02 14.37
CA THR A 803 6.43 16.51 13.11
C THR A 803 4.97 16.89 13.25
N PHE A 804 4.63 18.11 12.85
CA PHE A 804 3.27 18.60 12.73
C PHE A 804 2.95 18.80 11.25
N VAL A 805 1.84 18.25 10.77
CA VAL A 805 1.44 18.34 9.37
C VAL A 805 -0.01 18.74 9.24
N ILE A 806 -0.29 19.69 8.34
CA ILE A 806 -1.65 20.06 7.94
C ILE A 806 -1.66 20.28 6.41
N GLN A 807 -2.60 19.62 5.73
CA GLN A 807 -2.93 19.92 4.33
C GLN A 807 -4.38 20.34 4.26
N ALA A 808 -4.64 21.47 3.60
CA ALA A 808 -5.97 22.09 3.53
C ALA A 808 -6.24 22.70 2.16
N SER A 809 -7.49 22.62 1.70
CA SER A 809 -7.95 23.29 0.48
C SER A 809 -8.50 24.70 0.74
N GLY A 810 -8.92 24.99 1.99
CA GLY A 810 -9.60 26.22 2.38
C GLY A 810 -8.73 27.29 3.04
N TYR A 811 -7.43 27.04 3.25
CA TYR A 811 -6.55 27.91 4.05
C TYR A 811 -5.17 28.10 3.40
N ALA A 812 -4.60 29.29 3.58
CA ALA A 812 -3.19 29.54 3.26
C ALA A 812 -2.28 28.85 4.29
N PRO A 813 -1.04 28.44 3.94
CA PRO A 813 -0.16 27.73 4.87
C PRO A 813 0.29 28.59 6.06
N ASP A 814 0.34 29.92 5.91
CA ASP A 814 0.62 30.85 7.02
C ASP A 814 -0.48 30.84 8.07
N ASP A 815 -1.74 30.73 7.65
CA ASP A 815 -2.90 30.63 8.53
C ASP A 815 -2.89 29.27 9.24
N LEU A 816 -2.58 28.20 8.50
CA LEU A 816 -2.40 26.86 9.08
C LEU A 816 -1.28 26.84 10.11
N ARG A 817 -0.14 27.50 9.82
CA ARG A 817 0.97 27.67 10.77
C ARG A 817 0.51 28.39 12.03
N THR A 818 -0.17 29.53 11.89
CA THR A 818 -0.64 30.35 13.03
C THR A 818 -1.56 29.54 13.93
N ARG A 819 -2.52 28.81 13.37
CA ARG A 819 -3.46 27.95 14.12
C ARG A 819 -2.75 26.79 14.79
N ALA A 820 -1.83 26.12 14.07
CA ALA A 820 -1.05 25.03 14.62
C ALA A 820 -0.15 25.50 15.78
N GLU A 821 0.61 26.60 15.61
CA GLU A 821 1.51 27.12 16.63
C GLU A 821 0.73 27.62 17.87
N THR A 822 -0.45 28.24 17.67
CA THR A 822 -1.34 28.65 18.76
C THR A 822 -1.77 27.43 19.59
N PHE A 823 -2.15 26.35 18.96
CA PHE A 823 -2.52 25.12 19.65
C PHE A 823 -1.31 24.44 20.30
N ILE A 824 -0.20 24.30 19.55
CA ILE A 824 1.05 23.69 20.07
C ILE A 824 1.52 24.37 21.36
N ALA A 825 1.35 25.68 21.48
CA ALA A 825 1.72 26.44 22.68
C ALA A 825 0.91 26.02 23.93
N THR A 826 -0.27 25.43 23.78
CA THR A 826 -1.10 24.94 24.89
C THR A 826 -0.67 23.55 25.41
N LEU A 827 0.07 22.79 24.62
CA LEU A 827 0.39 21.38 24.91
C LEU A 827 1.22 21.17 26.19
N PRO A 828 2.21 22.02 26.56
CA PRO A 828 2.92 21.85 27.85
C PRO A 828 2.00 21.95 29.06
N ALA A 829 1.04 22.89 29.04
CA ALA A 829 0.07 23.04 30.11
C ALA A 829 -0.92 21.86 30.14
N ALA A 830 -1.35 21.38 28.97
CA ALA A 830 -2.21 20.22 28.87
C ALA A 830 -1.52 18.94 29.42
N LEU A 831 -0.25 18.72 29.12
CA LEU A 831 0.53 17.60 29.65
C LEU A 831 0.66 17.70 31.19
N ALA A 832 0.92 18.89 31.71
CA ALA A 832 1.02 19.11 33.17
C ALA A 832 -0.30 18.81 33.88
N ALA A 833 -1.44 19.08 33.25
CA ALA A 833 -2.78 18.86 33.78
C ALA A 833 -3.24 17.39 33.70
N LEU A 834 -2.55 16.49 32.99
CA LEU A 834 -2.92 15.08 32.92
C LEU A 834 -2.98 14.41 34.30
N GLY A 835 -4.01 13.57 34.49
CA GLY A 835 -4.10 12.69 35.64
C GLY A 835 -3.02 11.60 35.65
N ASN A 836 -2.78 10.99 36.81
CA ASN A 836 -1.81 9.90 36.93
C ASN A 836 -2.21 8.66 36.14
N ASP A 837 -3.49 8.37 36.02
CA ASP A 837 -3.99 7.20 35.26
C ASP A 837 -3.78 7.40 33.77
N GLU A 838 -4.04 8.59 33.24
CA GLU A 838 -3.79 8.95 31.85
C GLU A 838 -2.29 8.89 31.53
N TRP A 839 -1.44 9.44 32.37
CA TRP A 839 0.01 9.34 32.25
C TRP A 839 0.49 7.87 32.19
N THR A 840 -0.03 7.04 33.11
CA THR A 840 0.31 5.61 33.16
C THR A 840 -0.09 4.90 31.89
N THR A 841 -1.25 5.23 31.35
CA THR A 841 -1.75 4.68 30.08
C THR A 841 -0.85 5.06 28.90
N LEU A 842 -0.41 6.32 28.80
CA LEU A 842 0.52 6.78 27.75
C LEU A 842 1.87 6.05 27.83
N VAL A 843 2.40 5.87 29.05
CA VAL A 843 3.66 5.12 29.27
C VAL A 843 3.50 3.65 28.87
N ALA A 844 2.35 3.04 29.21
CA ALA A 844 2.08 1.66 28.82
C ALA A 844 1.95 1.49 27.31
N GLY A 845 1.34 2.44 26.62
CA GLY A 845 1.31 2.46 25.13
C GLY A 845 2.70 2.56 24.53
N ALA A 846 3.55 3.46 25.04
CA ALA A 846 4.96 3.57 24.59
C ALA A 846 5.77 2.30 24.87
N ARG A 847 5.52 1.64 26.01
CA ARG A 847 6.13 0.35 26.37
C ARG A 847 5.75 -0.72 25.35
N SER A 848 4.45 -0.85 25.03
CA SER A 848 3.96 -1.81 24.05
C SER A 848 4.67 -1.64 22.69
N THR A 849 4.84 -0.40 22.23
CA THR A 849 5.57 -0.09 20.99
C THR A 849 7.05 -0.52 21.06
N LEU A 850 7.72 -0.29 22.19
CA LEU A 850 9.12 -0.70 22.37
C LEU A 850 9.27 -2.22 22.54
N GLU A 851 8.27 -2.92 23.07
CA GLU A 851 8.27 -4.37 23.26
C GLU A 851 7.86 -5.15 22.01
N GLU A 852 7.31 -4.46 20.99
CA GLU A 852 6.94 -5.07 19.73
C GLU A 852 8.14 -5.77 19.08
N LYS A 853 7.99 -7.06 18.81
CA LYS A 853 9.03 -7.90 18.22
C LYS A 853 8.95 -7.86 16.70
N PRO A 854 10.08 -8.07 15.99
CA PRO A 854 10.04 -8.36 14.56
C PRO A 854 9.07 -9.51 14.28
N LYS A 855 8.29 -9.39 13.23
CA LYS A 855 7.24 -10.36 12.90
C LYS A 855 7.76 -11.54 12.09
N ASN A 856 8.86 -11.33 11.38
CA ASN A 856 9.44 -12.31 10.46
C ASN A 856 10.95 -12.10 10.28
N ILE A 857 11.56 -13.02 9.53
CA ILE A 857 13.01 -13.00 9.24
C ILE A 857 13.43 -11.72 8.49
N ALA A 858 12.58 -11.22 7.57
CA ALA A 858 12.89 -10.03 6.78
C ALA A 858 12.91 -8.75 7.64
N ASP A 859 11.96 -8.60 8.58
CA ASP A 859 11.90 -7.47 9.51
C ASP A 859 13.07 -7.49 10.49
N LYS A 860 13.43 -8.69 10.97
CA LYS A 860 14.57 -8.87 11.87
C LYS A 860 15.89 -8.55 11.18
N ALA A 861 16.06 -9.01 9.92
CA ALA A 861 17.22 -8.67 9.11
C ALA A 861 17.33 -7.16 8.88
N GLU A 862 16.21 -6.48 8.60
CA GLU A 862 16.18 -5.03 8.42
C GLU A 862 16.61 -4.28 9.69
N SER A 863 16.09 -4.72 10.84
CA SER A 863 16.48 -4.18 12.14
C SER A 863 17.97 -4.38 12.40
N PHE A 864 18.51 -5.56 12.14
CA PHE A 864 19.93 -5.85 12.32
C PHE A 864 20.81 -5.05 11.37
N PHE A 865 20.41 -4.91 10.10
CA PHE A 865 21.14 -4.08 9.13
C PHE A 865 21.19 -2.60 9.58
N SER A 866 20.05 -2.08 10.06
CA SER A 866 19.98 -0.73 10.60
C SER A 866 20.85 -0.56 11.84
N LEU A 867 20.79 -1.48 12.80
CA LEU A 867 21.63 -1.43 14.00
C LEU A 867 23.12 -1.51 13.66
N ALA A 868 23.50 -2.37 12.71
CA ALA A 868 24.89 -2.54 12.30
C ALA A 868 25.46 -1.28 11.65
N TYR A 869 24.74 -0.68 10.68
CA TYR A 869 25.31 0.30 9.75
C TYR A 869 24.77 1.72 9.91
N SER A 870 23.66 1.91 10.61
CA SER A 870 23.07 3.23 10.87
C SER A 870 23.22 3.68 12.31
N TYR A 871 23.45 2.74 13.23
CA TYR A 871 23.59 2.99 14.66
C TYR A 871 24.88 2.40 15.27
N ASP A 872 25.90 2.18 14.43
CA ASP A 872 27.26 1.78 14.84
C ASP A 872 27.29 0.56 15.77
N GLY A 873 26.36 -0.41 15.56
CA GLY A 873 26.27 -1.62 16.38
C GLY A 873 25.65 -1.41 17.77
N GLU A 874 24.83 -0.39 17.99
CA GLU A 874 24.03 -0.24 19.23
C GLU A 874 22.96 -1.34 19.34
N TRP A 875 23.37 -2.59 19.53
CA TRP A 875 22.48 -3.75 19.55
C TRP A 875 21.41 -3.73 20.66
N ASP A 876 21.69 -3.05 21.77
CA ASP A 876 20.80 -2.87 22.92
C ASP A 876 19.94 -1.60 22.85
N ARG A 877 19.91 -0.92 21.70
CA ARG A 877 19.26 0.39 21.52
C ARG A 877 17.80 0.41 22.01
N ARG A 878 17.05 -0.66 21.72
CA ARG A 878 15.66 -0.83 22.16
C ARG A 878 15.58 -1.11 23.66
N GLN A 879 16.42 -1.99 24.16
CA GLN A 879 16.50 -2.34 25.59
C GLN A 879 16.87 -1.14 26.46
N ALA A 880 17.81 -0.32 25.97
CA ALA A 880 18.18 0.91 26.66
C ALA A 880 17.00 1.92 26.74
N ALA A 881 16.19 2.03 25.68
CA ALA A 881 14.98 2.85 25.71
C ALA A 881 13.91 2.29 26.65
N LEU A 882 13.72 0.96 26.70
CA LEU A 882 12.80 0.29 27.63
C LEU A 882 13.23 0.50 29.10
N ALA A 883 14.53 0.38 29.39
CA ALA A 883 15.07 0.65 30.72
C ALA A 883 14.84 2.12 31.11
N ALA A 884 15.10 3.07 30.22
CA ALA A 884 14.84 4.48 30.45
C ALA A 884 13.34 4.79 30.66
N LEU A 885 12.44 4.12 29.92
CA LEU A 885 11.00 4.27 30.08
C LEU A 885 10.51 3.84 31.48
N THR A 886 11.17 2.87 32.10
CA THR A 886 10.79 2.37 33.43
C THR A 886 10.97 3.43 34.52
N THR A 887 11.90 4.37 34.33
CA THR A 887 12.23 5.44 35.27
C THR A 887 11.74 6.81 34.83
N LEU A 888 11.09 6.91 33.67
CA LEU A 888 10.61 8.16 33.11
C LEU A 888 9.45 8.73 33.93
N THR A 889 9.61 9.97 34.40
CA THR A 889 8.56 10.71 35.11
C THR A 889 7.82 11.67 34.18
N LYS A 890 6.60 12.05 34.55
CA LYS A 890 5.81 13.05 33.83
C LYS A 890 6.55 14.39 33.75
N ASP A 891 7.22 14.78 34.86
CA ASP A 891 7.97 16.04 34.92
C ASP A 891 9.16 16.05 33.93
N GLN A 892 9.85 14.93 33.78
CA GLN A 892 10.94 14.80 32.79
C GLN A 892 10.43 14.92 31.36
N ALA A 893 9.29 14.27 31.06
CA ALA A 893 8.63 14.38 29.75
C ALA A 893 8.11 15.82 29.50
N ALA A 894 7.53 16.45 30.50
CA ALA A 894 7.07 17.85 30.42
C ALA A 894 8.23 18.82 30.20
N ALA A 895 9.35 18.63 30.88
CA ALA A 895 10.56 19.43 30.66
C ALA A 895 11.11 19.28 29.23
N LEU A 896 11.13 18.03 28.71
CA LEU A 896 11.53 17.78 27.32
C LEU A 896 10.57 18.46 26.33
N LEU A 897 9.26 18.32 26.53
CA LEU A 897 8.25 18.92 25.68
C LEU A 897 8.40 20.45 25.68
N THR A 898 8.45 21.07 26.86
CA THR A 898 8.60 22.53 27.01
C THR A 898 9.85 23.02 26.28
N ARG A 899 11.01 22.39 26.51
CA ARG A 899 12.26 22.76 25.82
C ARG A 899 12.20 22.60 24.30
N THR A 900 11.46 21.59 23.82
CA THR A 900 11.33 21.34 22.38
C THR A 900 10.36 22.30 21.72
N LEU A 901 9.35 22.81 22.45
CA LEU A 901 8.32 23.67 21.89
C LEU A 901 8.55 25.16 22.13
N ALA A 902 9.29 25.55 23.17
CA ALA A 902 9.52 26.95 23.50
C ALA A 902 10.31 27.68 22.40
N PRO A 903 9.87 28.85 21.95
CA PRO A 903 10.47 29.54 20.78
C PRO A 903 11.97 29.78 20.90
N GLU A 904 12.46 30.10 22.10
CA GLU A 904 13.87 30.42 22.38
C GLU A 904 14.81 29.21 22.39
N THR A 905 14.28 28.02 22.54
CA THR A 905 15.07 26.77 22.56
C THR A 905 14.76 25.83 21.41
N ALA A 906 13.57 25.96 20.81
CA ALA A 906 13.14 25.10 19.69
C ALA A 906 14.06 25.25 18.48
N ARG A 907 14.42 24.10 17.89
CA ARG A 907 15.07 24.01 16.60
C ARG A 907 14.06 23.55 15.58
N ARG A 908 13.70 24.42 14.63
CA ARG A 908 12.55 24.22 13.75
C ARG A 908 12.97 24.15 12.29
N ARG A 909 12.31 23.27 11.57
CA ARG A 909 12.27 23.26 10.10
C ARG A 909 10.81 23.42 9.70
N THR A 910 10.48 24.48 9.01
CA THR A 910 9.11 24.83 8.64
C THR A 910 9.00 24.87 7.13
N ILE A 911 8.04 24.15 6.57
CA ILE A 911 7.72 24.17 5.14
C ILE A 911 6.32 24.74 4.95
N LEU A 912 6.22 25.77 4.11
CA LEU A 912 4.99 26.49 3.80
C LEU A 912 4.74 26.43 2.28
N LEU A 913 3.80 25.59 1.86
CA LEU A 913 3.45 25.47 0.45
C LEU A 913 2.10 26.11 0.16
N HIS A 914 2.14 27.21 -0.58
CA HIS A 914 0.96 27.95 -1.01
C HIS A 914 0.35 27.31 -2.24
N SER A 915 -0.93 26.94 -2.17
CA SER A 915 -1.67 26.47 -3.32
C SER A 915 -1.98 27.60 -4.30
N LYS A 916 -2.32 27.23 -5.52
CA LYS A 916 -2.81 28.21 -6.51
C LYS A 916 -4.08 28.96 -6.06
N ASN A 917 -4.89 28.34 -5.18
CA ASN A 917 -6.12 28.95 -4.64
C ASN A 917 -5.85 29.91 -3.48
N HIS A 918 -4.71 29.75 -2.82
CA HIS A 918 -4.29 30.58 -1.69
C HIS A 918 -2.86 31.11 -1.91
N PRO A 919 -2.65 31.96 -2.92
CA PRO A 919 -1.35 32.59 -3.13
C PRO A 919 -1.00 33.48 -1.94
N PRO A 920 0.28 33.69 -1.66
CA PRO A 920 0.71 34.51 -0.53
C PRO A 920 0.20 35.95 -0.68
N ALA A 921 -0.33 36.51 0.41
CA ALA A 921 -0.82 37.89 0.47
C ALA A 921 0.32 38.92 0.43
N ALA A 922 1.54 38.51 0.76
CA ALA A 922 2.78 39.30 0.71
C ALA A 922 3.89 38.47 0.06
N PRO A 923 5.00 39.08 -0.38
CA PRO A 923 6.14 38.30 -0.89
C PRO A 923 6.59 37.23 0.08
N ILE A 924 6.77 35.98 -0.42
CA ILE A 924 7.29 34.89 0.38
C ILE A 924 8.72 35.21 0.83
N VAL A 925 8.98 35.12 2.12
CA VAL A 925 10.29 35.35 2.72
C VAL A 925 10.82 34.06 3.34
N PRO A 926 11.42 33.14 2.55
CA PRO A 926 12.09 31.99 3.08
C PRO A 926 13.39 32.38 3.81
N THR A 927 13.92 31.48 4.63
CA THR A 927 15.21 31.71 5.33
C THR A 927 16.39 31.83 4.35
N PHE A 928 16.23 31.34 3.12
CA PHE A 928 17.25 31.33 2.08
C PHE A 928 16.61 31.58 0.70
N THR A 929 17.36 32.21 -0.19
CA THR A 929 17.00 32.36 -1.60
C THR A 929 17.47 31.16 -2.45
N ASP A 930 18.61 30.57 -2.06
CA ASP A 930 19.14 29.33 -2.65
C ASP A 930 19.50 28.34 -1.52
N ARG A 931 18.84 27.19 -1.51
CA ARG A 931 19.01 26.16 -0.48
C ARG A 931 20.44 25.59 -0.46
N ASN A 932 21.03 25.34 -1.63
CA ASN A 932 22.32 24.68 -1.72
C ASN A 932 23.44 25.61 -1.23
N THR A 933 23.40 26.89 -1.58
CA THR A 933 24.31 27.90 -1.05
C THR A 933 24.16 28.05 0.46
N TRP A 934 22.94 28.08 0.97
CA TRP A 934 22.67 28.15 2.40
C TRP A 934 23.21 26.91 3.14
N LYS A 935 23.00 25.70 2.59
CA LYS A 935 23.53 24.45 3.15
C LYS A 935 25.04 24.40 3.18
N ALA A 936 25.72 24.93 2.15
CA ALA A 936 27.20 24.93 2.08
C ALA A 936 27.85 25.70 3.24
N ALA A 937 27.13 26.60 3.91
CA ALA A 937 27.59 27.36 5.08
C ALA A 937 27.22 26.69 6.41
N ARG A 938 26.68 25.48 6.42
CA ARG A 938 26.15 24.79 7.60
C ARG A 938 26.99 23.60 8.02
N GLU A 939 26.90 23.26 9.32
CA GLU A 939 27.45 22.02 9.87
C GLU A 939 26.49 20.86 9.66
N PHE A 940 27.04 19.69 9.34
CA PHE A 940 26.30 18.43 9.20
C PHE A 940 26.97 17.33 10.02
N LYS A 941 26.13 16.58 10.74
CA LYS A 941 26.57 15.44 11.57
C LYS A 941 25.84 14.18 11.20
#